data_f81e784c517b83568c1efd3ed899b137
#
_entry.id   f81e784c517b83568c1efd3ed899b137
#
_cell.length_a   1.000
_cell.length_b   1.000
_cell.length_c   1.000
_cell.angle_alpha   90.00
_cell.angle_beta   90.00
_cell.angle_gamma   90.00
#
_symmetry.space_group_name_H-M   'P 1'
#
loop_
_entity.id
_entity.type
_entity.pdbx_description
1 polymer ?
#
loop_
_entity_poly.entity_id
_entity_poly.type
_entity_poly.pdbx_seq_one_letter_code
_entity_poly.pdbx_strand_id
1 'polypeptide(L)'
;MKRRDFLIGASASVLAGPALIKAAVSPLSAMEAAPEGARVVSAAIFPPIGFSRVGNADEWFLAPEVPGLVAEPPGGFKQGADRVKKQVQRFRVYGFDEEGRVVRELGPAEDVRWTVHVANTKAAWYGFSNALDRGDAAPGIPGARRNAFVEAADRERMLVIDPGAVSIAGASANPRGDDGAYRMAGRFWDRVPVTLGHLRTDADGRLLVFPADGVSDTALPQNPVRDFTNNDGWHDDWCDGWVKATVRVGGADVECDSAWIVSCGPKFAPQIEPIVSLYDVMRETMVGGGFMKQPEGPFSFRRDVLPILKRTGMMQWVAQAALLREAWIDIDDLSDAATLKALSDPGEGVKPARAAVLAAFRKPGGEDTRAHALPLMLGDGVNYPDSRHSWLTVTPIQYRILEAWAAGAFVDDFDDAAADAVGVLDDLPLAQRPEALARAALDACSGGAFHPGVEITWPIRHPQLYRTPAETDFPFRIAIGKRAGLVQNVGLQLNPTNVFAGDPANPDDGAPIGPQMPGDLTRWMGVPWQGDAFSCQSVLTTEGFPTPIWWPALLPVDVLPEAFYRELMRADLSEEERLRFYHSRVAWARGAAGIGLHVEAGYTDGLRRMIALWTRMGVVVKRAGPGDVGGVPRDVYVEVQRGSMDIAAFPPLE
;
A
#
# COMPACT_ATOMS: atom_id res chain seq x y z
N MET A 1 16.18 -31.49 -15.76
CA MET A 1 15.95 -31.31 -17.22
C MET A 1 16.19 -29.85 -17.54
N LYS A 2 16.90 -29.58 -18.64
CA LYS A 2 17.54 -28.27 -18.84
C LYS A 2 16.53 -27.20 -19.29
N ARG A 3 16.63 -25.97 -18.67
CA ARG A 3 15.86 -24.74 -18.90
C ARG A 3 15.86 -24.18 -20.34
N ARG A 4 16.12 -24.94 -21.38
CA ARG A 4 16.47 -24.39 -22.71
C ARG A 4 15.61 -24.82 -23.89
N ASP A 5 14.56 -25.58 -23.72
CA ASP A 5 13.92 -26.21 -24.88
C ASP A 5 12.52 -25.68 -25.26
N PHE A 6 12.01 -24.58 -24.65
CA PHE A 6 10.61 -24.14 -24.90
C PHE A 6 10.46 -22.87 -25.76
N LEU A 7 11.53 -22.11 -26.03
CA LEU A 7 11.45 -20.89 -26.87
C LEU A 7 12.62 -20.84 -27.88
N ILE A 8 12.72 -21.79 -28.83
CA ILE A 8 13.63 -21.65 -29.96
C ILE A 8 12.79 -21.50 -31.23
N GLY A 9 12.69 -20.27 -31.70
CA GLY A 9 12.15 -20.02 -33.03
C GLY A 9 11.83 -18.56 -33.32
N ALA A 10 12.77 -17.63 -33.18
CA ALA A 10 12.85 -16.40 -34.01
C ALA A 10 14.04 -15.54 -33.56
N SER A 11 15.20 -15.74 -34.19
CA SER A 11 16.32 -14.79 -34.08
C SER A 11 16.08 -13.63 -35.04
N ALA A 12 15.78 -12.45 -34.52
CA ALA A 12 15.97 -11.18 -35.20
C ALA A 12 16.55 -10.18 -34.21
N SER A 13 17.85 -9.98 -34.29
CA SER A 13 18.57 -8.99 -33.48
C SER A 13 18.16 -7.59 -33.93
N VAL A 14 17.41 -6.89 -33.09
CA VAL A 14 17.25 -5.44 -33.19
C VAL A 14 17.77 -4.85 -31.88
N LEU A 15 18.85 -4.11 -32.00
CA LEU A 15 19.41 -3.26 -30.93
C LEU A 15 18.40 -2.15 -30.60
N ALA A 16 17.58 -2.38 -29.58
CA ALA A 16 16.76 -1.35 -28.96
C ALA A 16 17.31 -1.08 -27.55
N GLY A 17 17.54 0.20 -27.25
CA GLY A 17 17.99 0.66 -25.94
C GLY A 17 16.99 0.30 -24.81
N PRO A 18 17.36 0.51 -23.53
CA PRO A 18 16.55 0.11 -22.40
C PRO A 18 15.24 0.91 -22.36
N ALA A 19 14.16 0.34 -22.91
CA ALA A 19 12.83 0.87 -22.71
C ALA A 19 12.38 0.54 -21.28
N LEU A 20 12.23 1.57 -20.46
CA LEU A 20 11.48 1.50 -19.22
C LEU A 20 10.05 1.06 -19.56
N ILE A 21 9.68 -0.19 -19.19
CA ILE A 21 8.28 -0.61 -19.30
C ILE A 21 7.50 0.12 -18.21
N LYS A 22 6.92 1.24 -18.58
CA LYS A 22 5.97 1.98 -17.74
C LYS A 22 4.62 1.28 -17.81
N ALA A 23 3.94 1.12 -16.67
CA ALA A 23 2.58 0.60 -16.68
C ALA A 23 1.64 1.60 -17.38
N ALA A 24 0.75 1.11 -18.22
CA ALA A 24 -0.24 1.97 -18.87
C ALA A 24 -1.33 2.41 -17.88
N VAL A 25 -1.76 3.64 -18.00
CA VAL A 25 -2.93 4.16 -17.27
C VAL A 25 -4.19 3.51 -17.84
N SER A 26 -5.02 2.96 -16.96
CA SER A 26 -6.31 2.32 -17.31
C SER A 26 -7.42 3.34 -17.27
N PRO A 27 -8.34 3.46 -18.19
CA PRO A 27 -9.62 4.06 -17.88
C PRO A 27 -10.46 3.07 -17.04
N LEU A 28 -10.79 3.45 -15.81
CA LEU A 28 -12.13 3.20 -15.26
C LEU A 28 -13.08 3.87 -16.25
N SER A 29 -14.29 3.46 -16.47
CA SER A 29 -15.14 4.07 -17.53
C SER A 29 -14.72 5.52 -17.78
N ALA A 30 -13.94 5.77 -18.82
CA ALA A 30 -13.14 6.97 -18.98
C ALA A 30 -14.03 8.19 -18.72
N MET A 31 -13.70 8.99 -17.72
CA MET A 31 -14.36 10.28 -17.56
C MET A 31 -14.16 11.01 -18.88
N GLU A 32 -15.22 11.53 -19.45
CA GLU A 32 -15.13 12.32 -20.67
C GLU A 32 -14.66 13.74 -20.34
N ALA A 33 -13.92 14.35 -21.24
CA ALA A 33 -13.67 15.78 -21.17
C ALA A 33 -14.94 16.53 -21.56
N ALA A 34 -15.26 17.57 -20.80
CA ALA A 34 -16.37 18.45 -21.14
C ALA A 34 -16.06 19.25 -22.43
N PRO A 35 -17.05 19.64 -23.22
CA PRO A 35 -16.86 20.49 -24.38
C PRO A 35 -16.29 21.86 -23.97
N GLU A 36 -15.60 22.52 -24.91
CA GLU A 36 -15.05 23.85 -24.69
C GLU A 36 -16.13 24.84 -24.24
N GLY A 37 -15.87 25.57 -23.16
CA GLY A 37 -16.83 26.52 -22.58
C GLY A 37 -17.86 25.90 -21.62
N ALA A 38 -17.77 24.62 -21.33
CA ALA A 38 -18.62 23.97 -20.33
C ALA A 38 -18.47 24.63 -18.96
N ARG A 39 -19.59 24.71 -18.25
CA ARG A 39 -19.66 25.33 -16.93
C ARG A 39 -19.40 24.28 -15.83
N VAL A 40 -18.58 24.64 -14.84
CA VAL A 40 -18.43 23.83 -13.64
C VAL A 40 -19.68 23.96 -12.77
N VAL A 41 -20.31 22.83 -12.42
CA VAL A 41 -21.50 22.77 -11.54
C VAL A 41 -21.23 21.97 -10.26
N SER A 42 -20.24 21.09 -10.29
CA SER A 42 -19.80 20.33 -9.11
C SER A 42 -18.27 20.23 -9.07
N ALA A 43 -17.72 19.87 -7.92
CA ALA A 43 -16.30 19.73 -7.73
C ALA A 43 -15.97 18.53 -6.82
N ALA A 44 -14.82 17.89 -7.05
CA ALA A 44 -14.38 16.76 -6.24
C ALA A 44 -12.85 16.78 -6.04
N ILE A 45 -12.41 16.27 -4.88
CA ILE A 45 -11.01 16.17 -4.49
C ILE A 45 -10.44 14.82 -4.97
N PHE A 46 -9.21 14.83 -5.51
CA PHE A 46 -8.49 13.63 -5.93
C PHE A 46 -7.04 13.62 -5.42
N PRO A 47 -6.50 12.42 -5.06
CA PRO A 47 -7.17 11.11 -5.07
C PRO A 47 -8.32 11.03 -4.04
N PRO A 48 -9.28 10.10 -4.20
CA PRO A 48 -10.36 9.90 -3.22
C PRO A 48 -9.86 9.38 -1.87
N ILE A 49 -8.78 8.58 -1.89
CA ILE A 49 -8.01 8.19 -0.72
C ILE A 49 -6.54 8.40 -1.04
N GLY A 50 -5.86 9.22 -0.26
CA GLY A 50 -4.44 9.50 -0.38
C GLY A 50 -3.63 8.86 0.74
N PHE A 51 -2.33 8.61 0.47
CA PHE A 51 -1.41 8.00 1.42
C PHE A 51 -0.16 8.84 1.59
N SER A 52 0.05 9.38 2.79
CA SER A 52 1.34 9.89 3.23
C SER A 52 2.07 8.86 4.07
N ARG A 53 3.42 8.90 4.06
CA ARG A 53 4.24 7.93 4.80
C ARG A 53 5.24 8.63 5.68
N VAL A 54 5.27 8.24 6.96
CA VAL A 54 6.14 8.84 7.96
C VAL A 54 7.62 8.74 7.58
N GLY A 55 8.40 9.70 8.06
CA GLY A 55 9.84 9.76 7.87
C GLY A 55 10.45 10.83 8.76
N ASN A 56 11.70 10.60 9.21
CA ASN A 56 12.40 11.48 10.14
C ASN A 56 13.42 12.43 9.44
N ALA A 57 13.43 12.46 8.09
CA ALA A 57 14.26 13.40 7.34
C ALA A 57 13.54 14.73 7.10
N ASP A 58 14.32 15.80 6.88
CA ASP A 58 13.79 17.09 6.44
C ASP A 58 13.41 17.05 4.96
N GLU A 59 14.10 16.21 4.18
CA GLU A 59 13.79 15.95 2.79
C GLU A 59 12.55 15.07 2.64
N TRP A 60 11.83 15.28 1.55
CA TRP A 60 10.59 14.60 1.25
C TRP A 60 10.41 14.39 -0.26
N PHE A 61 9.44 13.59 -0.64
CA PHE A 61 9.04 13.37 -2.03
C PHE A 61 7.52 13.19 -2.12
N LEU A 62 6.96 13.40 -3.32
CA LEU A 62 5.54 13.23 -3.56
C LEU A 62 5.15 11.76 -3.68
N ALA A 63 3.98 11.42 -3.15
CA ALA A 63 3.30 10.17 -3.47
C ALA A 63 3.06 10.04 -4.98
N PRO A 64 2.98 8.82 -5.55
CA PRO A 64 2.72 8.62 -6.96
C PRO A 64 1.43 9.30 -7.43
N GLU A 65 1.47 9.98 -8.58
CA GLU A 65 0.30 10.61 -9.22
C GLU A 65 -0.08 9.94 -10.55
N VAL A 66 0.77 9.09 -11.09
CA VAL A 66 0.52 8.33 -12.33
C VAL A 66 0.73 6.84 -12.02
N PRO A 67 -0.21 5.96 -12.38
CA PRO A 67 -0.08 4.52 -12.16
C PRO A 67 1.16 3.96 -12.84
N GLY A 68 1.89 3.09 -12.12
CA GLY A 68 3.12 2.47 -12.61
C GLY A 68 4.35 3.37 -12.73
N LEU A 69 4.23 4.68 -12.48
CA LEU A 69 5.38 5.56 -12.28
C LEU A 69 5.83 5.49 -10.82
N VAL A 70 7.03 5.00 -10.61
CA VAL A 70 7.64 4.94 -9.29
C VAL A 70 8.42 6.20 -8.99
N ALA A 71 8.41 6.65 -7.73
CA ALA A 71 9.19 7.80 -7.30
C ALA A 71 10.70 7.51 -7.41
N GLU A 72 11.46 8.50 -7.86
CA GLU A 72 12.92 8.49 -7.89
C GLU A 72 13.46 9.78 -7.26
N PRO A 73 13.31 9.96 -5.94
CA PRO A 73 13.71 11.19 -5.29
C PRO A 73 15.24 11.41 -5.39
N PRO A 74 15.70 12.65 -5.64
CA PRO A 74 17.11 12.97 -5.66
C PRO A 74 17.84 12.47 -4.43
N GLY A 75 18.97 11.79 -4.60
CA GLY A 75 19.74 11.19 -3.49
C GLY A 75 19.09 9.92 -2.87
N GLY A 76 18.03 9.37 -3.49
CA GLY A 76 17.33 8.17 -3.03
C GLY A 76 16.27 8.47 -1.95
N PHE A 77 15.80 7.43 -1.29
CA PHE A 77 14.68 7.47 -0.34
C PHE A 77 15.07 7.83 1.10
N LYS A 78 16.37 8.00 1.34
CA LYS A 78 16.88 8.42 2.65
C LYS A 78 17.86 9.57 2.50
N GLN A 79 17.93 10.40 3.52
CA GLN A 79 18.95 11.42 3.72
C GLN A 79 20.05 10.80 4.60
N GLY A 80 21.10 10.27 3.96
CA GLY A 80 22.09 9.43 4.64
C GLY A 80 21.59 8.01 4.93
N ALA A 81 22.10 7.36 5.97
CA ALA A 81 21.81 5.96 6.29
C ALA A 81 20.71 5.77 7.35
N ASP A 82 20.34 6.82 8.09
CA ASP A 82 19.48 6.75 9.27
C ASP A 82 18.32 7.75 9.27
N ARG A 83 18.10 8.46 8.16
CA ARG A 83 17.00 9.41 8.04
C ARG A 83 16.15 9.08 6.81
N VAL A 84 14.94 8.60 7.05
CA VAL A 84 13.97 8.22 6.01
C VAL A 84 13.23 9.47 5.54
N LYS A 85 13.16 9.71 4.23
CA LYS A 85 12.40 10.81 3.64
C LYS A 85 10.91 10.59 3.79
N LYS A 86 10.17 11.67 4.04
CA LYS A 86 8.71 11.64 4.09
C LYS A 86 8.13 11.47 2.69
N GLN A 87 7.14 10.61 2.53
CA GLN A 87 6.26 10.63 1.36
C GLN A 87 5.08 11.54 1.65
N VAL A 88 4.89 12.59 0.85
CA VAL A 88 3.86 13.60 1.02
C VAL A 88 2.73 13.35 0.04
N GLN A 89 1.49 13.36 0.52
CA GLN A 89 0.33 13.25 -0.35
C GLN A 89 -0.09 14.62 -0.87
N ARG A 90 -0.24 14.75 -2.18
CA ARG A 90 -0.85 15.92 -2.83
C ARG A 90 -2.28 15.63 -3.19
N PHE A 91 -3.18 16.58 -2.89
CA PHE A 91 -4.58 16.55 -3.33
C PHE A 91 -4.85 17.71 -4.29
N ARG A 92 -5.68 17.42 -5.28
CA ARG A 92 -6.12 18.35 -6.33
C ARG A 92 -7.64 18.40 -6.37
N VAL A 93 -8.22 19.49 -6.85
CA VAL A 93 -9.67 19.62 -7.07
C VAL A 93 -9.94 19.68 -8.56
N TYR A 94 -10.90 18.89 -9.03
CA TYR A 94 -11.40 18.96 -10.40
C TYR A 94 -12.85 19.42 -10.39
N GLY A 95 -13.21 20.26 -11.37
CA GLY A 95 -14.56 20.71 -11.63
C GLY A 95 -15.22 19.89 -12.73
N PHE A 96 -16.52 19.65 -12.57
CA PHE A 96 -17.34 18.81 -13.45
C PHE A 96 -18.57 19.57 -13.94
N ASP A 97 -19.06 19.23 -15.15
CA ASP A 97 -20.31 19.72 -15.68
C ASP A 97 -21.53 18.90 -15.21
N GLU A 98 -22.71 19.20 -15.73
CA GLU A 98 -23.98 18.54 -15.36
C GLU A 98 -24.02 17.04 -15.74
N GLU A 99 -23.23 16.64 -16.75
CA GLU A 99 -23.09 15.24 -17.18
C GLU A 99 -21.96 14.49 -16.48
N GLY A 100 -21.27 15.13 -15.51
CA GLY A 100 -20.16 14.54 -14.77
C GLY A 100 -18.84 14.48 -15.55
N ARG A 101 -18.70 15.23 -16.66
CA ARG A 101 -17.48 15.30 -17.46
C ARG A 101 -16.50 16.31 -16.85
N VAL A 102 -15.20 16.02 -16.94
CA VAL A 102 -14.15 16.86 -16.39
C VAL A 102 -14.02 18.16 -17.19
N VAL A 103 -14.28 19.30 -16.55
CA VAL A 103 -14.14 20.63 -17.15
C VAL A 103 -12.70 21.13 -17.03
N ARG A 104 -12.13 21.13 -15.82
CA ARG A 104 -10.75 21.57 -15.55
C ARG A 104 -10.34 21.26 -14.11
N GLU A 105 -9.05 21.36 -13.84
CA GLU A 105 -8.53 21.44 -12.47
C GLU A 105 -8.85 22.85 -11.91
N LEU A 106 -9.22 22.92 -10.63
CA LEU A 106 -9.53 24.15 -9.91
C LEU A 106 -8.35 24.50 -8.99
N GLY A 107 -7.98 25.77 -8.98
CA GLY A 107 -6.80 26.24 -8.30
C GLY A 107 -6.99 27.58 -7.61
N PRO A 108 -5.94 28.42 -7.52
CA PRO A 108 -6.00 29.70 -6.79
C PRO A 108 -7.06 30.68 -7.29
N ALA A 109 -7.40 30.64 -8.59
CA ALA A 109 -8.44 31.48 -9.18
C ALA A 109 -9.85 31.21 -8.63
N GLU A 110 -10.06 29.99 -8.12
CA GLU A 110 -11.32 29.55 -7.51
C GLU A 110 -11.31 29.63 -5.98
N ASP A 111 -10.33 30.30 -5.38
CA ASP A 111 -10.21 30.48 -3.92
C ASP A 111 -10.38 29.16 -3.16
N VAL A 112 -9.59 28.14 -3.53
CA VAL A 112 -9.65 26.81 -2.92
C VAL A 112 -9.26 26.90 -1.44
N ARG A 113 -10.17 26.51 -0.56
CA ARG A 113 -9.96 26.44 0.89
C ARG A 113 -10.05 25.01 1.37
N TRP A 114 -8.95 24.50 1.89
CA TRP A 114 -8.83 23.14 2.38
C TRP A 114 -9.09 23.04 3.88
N THR A 115 -9.72 21.96 4.32
CA THR A 115 -9.86 21.60 5.73
C THR A 115 -9.59 20.11 5.89
N VAL A 116 -8.69 19.77 6.81
CA VAL A 116 -8.28 18.39 7.09
C VAL A 116 -8.50 18.09 8.56
N HIS A 117 -9.11 16.96 8.86
CA HIS A 117 -9.21 16.45 10.23
C HIS A 117 -8.74 15.00 10.25
N VAL A 118 -7.64 14.77 10.94
CA VAL A 118 -7.06 13.44 11.17
C VAL A 118 -7.01 13.16 12.67
N ALA A 119 -7.04 11.88 13.04
CA ALA A 119 -6.85 11.47 14.42
C ALA A 119 -6.14 10.12 14.50
N ASN A 120 -5.61 9.77 15.68
CA ASN A 120 -5.17 8.44 16.03
C ASN A 120 -6.02 7.92 17.19
N THR A 121 -6.77 6.87 16.94
CA THR A 121 -7.68 6.24 17.92
C THR A 121 -7.27 4.82 18.29
N LYS A 122 -6.07 4.36 17.86
CA LYS A 122 -5.57 3.00 18.05
C LYS A 122 -5.62 2.53 19.50
N ALA A 123 -5.13 3.38 20.42
CA ALA A 123 -5.07 3.04 21.85
C ALA A 123 -6.46 2.92 22.49
N ALA A 124 -7.47 3.54 21.91
CA ALA A 124 -8.86 3.47 22.38
C ALA A 124 -9.65 2.30 21.76
N TRP A 125 -9.07 1.60 20.76
CA TRP A 125 -9.76 0.55 20.02
C TRP A 125 -9.60 -0.83 20.65
N TYR A 126 -10.13 -1.83 19.98
CA TYR A 126 -10.04 -3.23 20.37
C TYR A 126 -8.80 -3.87 19.71
N GLY A 127 -8.16 -4.78 20.42
CA GLY A 127 -7.16 -5.68 19.88
C GLY A 127 -7.83 -6.83 19.14
N PHE A 128 -7.26 -7.23 18.02
CA PHE A 128 -7.62 -8.48 17.35
C PHE A 128 -6.45 -8.91 16.45
N SER A 129 -6.46 -10.15 16.01
CA SER A 129 -5.32 -10.73 15.31
C SER A 129 -5.71 -11.52 14.06
N ASN A 130 -6.98 -11.52 13.68
CA ASN A 130 -7.45 -12.23 12.49
C ASN A 130 -8.69 -11.58 11.88
N ALA A 131 -8.97 -11.88 10.61
CA ALA A 131 -10.15 -11.41 9.91
C ALA A 131 -11.45 -11.85 10.60
N LEU A 132 -12.40 -10.91 10.74
CA LEU A 132 -13.67 -11.15 11.41
C LEU A 132 -14.81 -11.56 10.45
N ASP A 133 -14.55 -11.59 9.14
CA ASP A 133 -15.53 -11.82 8.08
C ASP A 133 -15.32 -13.11 7.27
N ARG A 134 -14.33 -13.94 7.63
CA ARG A 134 -13.94 -15.12 6.84
C ARG A 134 -14.50 -16.45 7.33
N GLY A 135 -15.27 -16.42 8.42
CA GLY A 135 -15.87 -17.62 8.98
C GLY A 135 -14.84 -18.72 9.30
N ASP A 136 -15.13 -19.95 8.90
CA ASP A 136 -14.26 -21.11 9.18
C ASP A 136 -12.93 -21.08 8.40
N ALA A 137 -12.85 -20.31 7.30
CA ALA A 137 -11.63 -20.22 6.50
C ALA A 137 -10.50 -19.45 7.23
N ALA A 138 -10.87 -18.48 8.07
CA ALA A 138 -9.97 -17.77 8.97
C ALA A 138 -10.80 -17.29 10.17
N PRO A 139 -10.98 -18.13 11.18
CA PRO A 139 -11.83 -17.82 12.33
C PRO A 139 -11.41 -16.53 13.02
N GLY A 140 -12.34 -15.60 13.16
CA GLY A 140 -12.11 -14.33 13.85
C GLY A 140 -11.86 -14.55 15.33
N ILE A 141 -10.80 -13.95 15.86
CA ILE A 141 -10.48 -13.97 17.28
C ILE A 141 -11.07 -12.72 17.92
N PRO A 142 -12.05 -12.85 18.86
CA PRO A 142 -12.59 -11.70 19.56
C PRO A 142 -11.51 -10.90 20.28
N GLY A 143 -11.50 -9.57 20.06
CA GLY A 143 -10.53 -8.67 20.65
C GLY A 143 -11.08 -7.94 21.87
N ALA A 144 -10.37 -8.00 23.01
CA ALA A 144 -10.62 -7.13 24.14
C ALA A 144 -10.17 -5.69 23.84
N ARG A 145 -10.69 -4.72 24.59
CA ARG A 145 -10.24 -3.34 24.46
C ARG A 145 -8.78 -3.18 24.86
N ARG A 146 -8.01 -2.46 24.07
CA ARG A 146 -6.72 -1.93 24.50
C ARG A 146 -6.94 -0.93 25.63
N ASN A 147 -6.01 -0.85 26.57
CA ASN A 147 -6.13 0.02 27.75
C ASN A 147 -7.48 -0.15 28.48
N ALA A 148 -7.92 -1.40 28.69
CA ALA A 148 -9.22 -1.72 29.27
C ALA A 148 -9.41 -1.18 30.70
N PHE A 149 -8.31 -0.86 31.40
CA PHE A 149 -8.30 -0.27 32.74
C PHE A 149 -8.63 1.24 32.75
N VAL A 150 -8.68 1.91 31.58
CA VAL A 150 -9.09 3.31 31.47
C VAL A 150 -10.61 3.38 31.44
N GLU A 151 -11.18 4.12 32.41
CA GLU A 151 -12.63 4.31 32.55
C GLU A 151 -13.27 4.93 31.30
N ALA A 152 -14.48 4.52 30.99
CA ALA A 152 -15.17 4.92 29.77
C ALA A 152 -15.23 6.46 29.56
N ALA A 153 -15.46 7.21 30.63
CA ALA A 153 -15.54 8.67 30.60
C ALA A 153 -14.20 9.37 30.29
N ASP A 154 -13.09 8.68 30.51
CA ASP A 154 -11.73 9.23 30.33
C ASP A 154 -11.09 8.80 29.01
N ARG A 155 -11.63 7.80 28.32
CA ARG A 155 -10.97 7.19 27.14
C ARG A 155 -10.72 8.17 26.01
N GLU A 156 -11.70 9.03 25.69
CA GLU A 156 -11.57 10.05 24.64
C GLU A 156 -10.36 10.96 24.95
N ARG A 157 -10.35 11.55 26.13
CA ARG A 157 -9.31 12.48 26.58
C ARG A 157 -7.93 11.84 26.73
N MET A 158 -7.87 10.59 27.19
CA MET A 158 -6.58 9.93 27.51
C MET A 158 -5.97 9.18 26.32
N LEU A 159 -6.80 8.53 25.48
CA LEU A 159 -6.35 7.54 24.51
C LEU A 159 -6.46 7.99 23.05
N VAL A 160 -7.17 9.09 22.79
CA VAL A 160 -7.30 9.63 21.44
C VAL A 160 -6.34 10.79 21.25
N ILE A 161 -5.62 10.79 20.14
CA ILE A 161 -4.79 11.90 19.70
C ILE A 161 -5.58 12.62 18.60
N ASP A 162 -6.22 13.72 18.99
CA ASP A 162 -7.07 14.53 18.10
C ASP A 162 -6.58 15.98 18.08
N PRO A 163 -6.07 16.48 16.95
CA PRO A 163 -5.74 17.90 16.79
C PRO A 163 -6.95 18.77 16.48
N GLY A 164 -8.13 18.18 16.23
CA GLY A 164 -9.24 18.87 15.58
C GLY A 164 -8.99 19.17 14.10
N ALA A 165 -9.94 19.83 13.47
CA ALA A 165 -9.83 20.21 12.07
C ALA A 165 -8.88 21.40 11.87
N VAL A 166 -7.98 21.30 10.88
CA VAL A 166 -7.02 22.34 10.49
C VAL A 166 -7.33 22.81 9.07
N SER A 167 -7.40 24.13 8.86
CA SER A 167 -7.70 24.71 7.55
C SER A 167 -6.49 25.46 6.99
N ILE A 168 -6.32 25.42 5.65
CA ILE A 168 -5.27 26.11 4.90
C ILE A 168 -5.81 26.57 3.55
N ALA A 169 -5.36 27.71 3.06
CA ALA A 169 -5.74 28.27 1.77
C ALA A 169 -4.63 29.10 1.14
N GLY A 170 -4.77 29.38 -0.15
CA GLY A 170 -3.83 30.17 -0.92
C GLY A 170 -2.67 29.38 -1.50
N ALA A 171 -1.97 29.99 -2.45
CA ALA A 171 -0.79 29.44 -3.09
C ALA A 171 0.43 29.54 -2.16
N SER A 172 1.25 28.50 -2.11
CA SER A 172 2.50 28.44 -1.31
C SER A 172 2.31 28.80 0.17
N ALA A 173 1.18 28.42 0.77
CA ALA A 173 0.95 28.64 2.20
C ALA A 173 1.81 27.64 3.03
N ASN A 174 2.35 28.12 4.16
CA ASN A 174 3.24 27.38 5.05
C ASN A 174 4.45 26.73 4.32
N PRO A 175 5.23 27.43 3.49
CA PRO A 175 6.20 26.82 2.57
C PRO A 175 7.33 26.05 3.28
N ARG A 176 7.66 26.40 4.53
CA ARG A 176 8.66 25.70 5.35
C ARG A 176 8.08 24.65 6.27
N GLY A 177 6.75 24.67 6.52
CA GLY A 177 6.09 23.73 7.43
C GLY A 177 6.32 24.02 8.92
N ASP A 178 6.79 25.22 9.25
CA ASP A 178 7.13 25.64 10.61
C ASP A 178 6.03 26.49 11.27
N ASP A 179 4.99 26.88 10.53
CA ASP A 179 3.86 27.59 11.10
C ASP A 179 2.96 26.64 11.91
N GLY A 180 2.90 26.92 13.21
CA GLY A 180 2.12 26.12 14.16
C GLY A 180 0.61 26.11 13.89
N ALA A 181 0.07 27.11 13.18
CA ALA A 181 -1.34 27.17 12.81
C ALA A 181 -1.78 26.03 11.88
N TYR A 182 -0.83 25.44 11.11
CA TYR A 182 -1.08 24.35 10.18
C TYR A 182 -0.56 23.00 10.67
N ARG A 183 -0.13 22.91 11.94
CA ARG A 183 0.33 21.68 12.57
C ARG A 183 -0.86 20.89 13.10
N MET A 184 -0.92 19.62 12.76
CA MET A 184 -1.88 18.67 13.31
C MET A 184 -1.27 17.99 14.53
N ALA A 185 -1.53 18.52 15.73
CA ALA A 185 -0.94 18.02 16.97
C ALA A 185 -2.02 17.86 18.05
N GLY A 186 -2.00 16.71 18.71
CA GLY A 186 -2.85 16.38 19.83
C GLY A 186 -2.05 15.96 21.06
N ARG A 187 -2.73 15.32 22.01
CA ARG A 187 -2.10 14.80 23.23
C ARG A 187 -2.52 13.37 23.46
N PHE A 188 -1.56 12.54 23.86
CA PHE A 188 -1.81 11.20 24.36
C PHE A 188 -1.71 11.20 25.88
N TRP A 189 -2.59 10.48 26.55
CA TRP A 189 -2.67 10.45 28.01
C TRP A 189 -2.81 11.85 28.65
N ASP A 190 -3.48 12.77 27.94
CA ASP A 190 -3.71 14.18 28.33
C ASP A 190 -2.40 15.00 28.56
N ARG A 191 -1.25 14.40 28.43
CA ARG A 191 0.05 15.03 28.77
C ARG A 191 1.13 14.89 27.71
N VAL A 192 1.16 13.79 26.95
CA VAL A 192 2.21 13.53 25.96
C VAL A 192 1.82 14.23 24.65
N PRO A 193 2.56 15.27 24.21
CA PRO A 193 2.27 15.90 22.93
C PRO A 193 2.67 14.98 21.79
N VAL A 194 1.77 14.80 20.81
CA VAL A 194 2.00 14.00 19.62
C VAL A 194 1.62 14.81 18.39
N THR A 195 2.53 14.93 17.45
CA THR A 195 2.29 15.55 16.14
C THR A 195 1.91 14.47 15.14
N LEU A 196 0.79 14.64 14.46
CA LEU A 196 0.30 13.75 13.41
C LEU A 196 0.69 14.22 12.00
N GLY A 197 1.31 15.37 11.88
CA GLY A 197 1.76 15.97 10.62
C GLY A 197 1.48 17.46 10.52
N HIS A 198 1.54 17.99 9.30
CA HIS A 198 1.21 19.39 9.03
C HIS A 198 0.73 19.57 7.58
N LEU A 199 0.10 20.71 7.31
CA LEU A 199 -0.42 21.07 5.99
C LEU A 199 0.46 22.13 5.33
N ARG A 200 0.58 22.03 4.00
CA ARG A 200 1.13 23.05 3.11
C ARG A 200 0.26 23.15 1.86
N THR A 201 0.46 24.20 1.08
CA THR A 201 0.00 24.24 -0.32
C THR A 201 1.18 24.48 -1.25
N ASP A 202 1.08 23.95 -2.46
CA ASP A 202 2.05 24.25 -3.53
C ASP A 202 1.74 25.58 -4.24
N ALA A 203 2.51 25.91 -5.29
CA ALA A 203 2.35 27.15 -6.05
C ALA A 203 0.99 27.25 -6.75
N ASP A 204 0.34 26.13 -7.01
CA ASP A 204 -0.98 26.04 -7.64
C ASP A 204 -2.11 25.92 -6.60
N GLY A 205 -1.81 26.11 -5.30
CA GLY A 205 -2.80 26.01 -4.21
C GLY A 205 -3.28 24.59 -3.92
N ARG A 206 -2.63 23.57 -4.48
CA ARG A 206 -2.93 22.16 -4.21
C ARG A 206 -2.52 21.82 -2.78
N LEU A 207 -3.31 21.02 -2.09
CA LEU A 207 -3.00 20.64 -0.72
C LEU A 207 -1.86 19.61 -0.68
N LEU A 208 -0.91 19.82 0.20
CA LEU A 208 0.16 18.90 0.57
C LEU A 208 -0.03 18.47 2.02
N VAL A 209 -0.30 17.18 2.24
CA VAL A 209 -0.42 16.61 3.58
C VAL A 209 0.88 15.90 3.95
N PHE A 210 1.63 16.53 4.84
CA PHE A 210 2.88 16.00 5.38
C PHE A 210 2.59 15.07 6.55
N PRO A 211 3.16 13.86 6.56
CA PRO A 211 3.04 12.95 7.70
C PRO A 211 3.92 13.39 8.87
N ALA A 212 3.77 12.72 9.99
CA ALA A 212 4.63 12.82 11.15
C ALA A 212 6.01 12.19 10.96
N ASP A 213 6.78 12.07 12.04
CA ASP A 213 8.20 11.66 12.03
C ASP A 213 8.40 10.15 12.23
N GLY A 214 7.33 9.36 12.45
CA GLY A 214 7.39 7.91 12.72
C GLY A 214 7.70 7.58 14.18
N VAL A 215 7.33 8.47 15.11
CA VAL A 215 7.61 8.32 16.55
C VAL A 215 6.56 7.44 17.21
N SER A 216 7.04 6.50 18.01
CA SER A 216 6.22 5.72 18.93
C SER A 216 6.81 5.75 20.32
N ASP A 217 5.97 5.84 21.35
CA ASP A 217 6.40 5.89 22.75
C ASP A 217 5.29 5.37 23.67
N THR A 218 5.60 5.22 24.95
CA THR A 218 4.66 4.80 25.98
C THR A 218 4.47 5.87 27.06
N ALA A 219 3.22 6.13 27.41
CA ALA A 219 2.87 6.93 28.58
C ALA A 219 3.04 6.13 29.90
N LEU A 220 3.27 4.83 29.82
CA LEU A 220 3.45 3.92 30.95
C LEU A 220 4.80 3.20 30.83
N PRO A 221 5.91 3.80 31.32
CA PRO A 221 7.26 3.23 31.19
C PRO A 221 7.41 1.81 31.75
N GLN A 222 6.57 1.43 32.73
CA GLN A 222 6.52 0.06 33.27
C GLN A 222 5.89 -0.97 32.32
N ASN A 223 5.28 -0.54 31.22
CA ASN A 223 4.68 -1.41 30.20
C ASN A 223 5.56 -1.42 28.94
N PRO A 224 6.62 -2.23 28.87
CA PRO A 224 7.41 -2.37 27.65
C PRO A 224 6.56 -3.01 26.54
N VAL A 225 6.97 -2.80 25.28
CA VAL A 225 6.34 -3.50 24.16
C VAL A 225 6.53 -5.01 24.31
N ARG A 226 5.47 -5.79 24.14
CA ARG A 226 5.47 -7.25 24.29
C ARG A 226 4.72 -7.98 23.18
N ASP A 227 3.79 -7.28 22.55
CA ASP A 227 2.91 -7.80 21.51
C ASP A 227 3.10 -7.00 20.23
N PHE A 228 2.87 -7.62 19.07
CA PHE A 228 3.03 -6.95 17.76
C PHE A 228 1.97 -5.88 17.51
N THR A 229 0.83 -5.96 18.18
CA THR A 229 -0.33 -5.11 17.90
C THR A 229 -1.02 -4.55 19.14
N ASN A 230 -0.97 -5.23 20.30
CA ASN A 230 -1.81 -4.91 21.47
C ASN A 230 -0.96 -4.53 22.69
N ASN A 231 -0.50 -3.27 22.75
CA ASN A 231 0.32 -2.80 23.86
C ASN A 231 -0.35 -1.64 24.58
N ASP A 232 -0.71 -1.86 25.84
CA ASP A 232 -1.33 -0.86 26.71
C ASP A 232 -0.34 0.26 27.07
N GLY A 233 -0.81 1.51 27.03
CA GLY A 233 -0.01 2.70 27.32
C GLY A 233 0.83 3.19 26.15
N TRP A 234 0.85 2.49 25.02
CA TRP A 234 1.59 2.87 23.81
C TRP A 234 0.77 3.74 22.86
N HIS A 235 1.45 4.62 22.15
CA HIS A 235 0.95 5.38 21.02
C HIS A 235 1.98 5.37 19.90
N ASP A 236 1.51 5.70 18.71
CA ASP A 236 2.32 6.12 17.56
C ASP A 236 1.72 7.37 16.91
N ASP A 237 2.33 7.84 15.84
CA ASP A 237 1.93 9.05 15.13
C ASP A 237 1.26 8.80 13.77
N TRP A 238 0.79 7.55 13.54
CA TRP A 238 -0.07 7.25 12.39
C TRP A 238 -1.46 7.81 12.61
N CYS A 239 -2.10 8.21 11.52
CA CYS A 239 -3.43 8.80 11.59
C CYS A 239 -4.18 8.62 10.27
N ASP A 240 -5.47 8.83 10.32
CA ASP A 240 -6.32 8.96 9.14
C ASP A 240 -7.47 9.92 9.40
N GLY A 241 -8.10 10.37 8.32
CA GLY A 241 -9.27 11.22 8.42
C GLY A 241 -9.68 11.87 7.11
N TRP A 242 -10.69 12.69 7.15
CA TRP A 242 -11.25 13.32 5.98
C TRP A 242 -10.48 14.57 5.52
N VAL A 243 -10.51 14.79 4.20
CA VAL A 243 -10.04 16.00 3.52
C VAL A 243 -11.24 16.62 2.83
N LYS A 244 -11.54 17.87 3.16
CA LYS A 244 -12.62 18.68 2.57
C LYS A 244 -12.05 19.91 1.89
N ALA A 245 -12.77 20.43 0.92
CA ALA A 245 -12.46 21.71 0.29
C ALA A 245 -13.74 22.45 -0.10
N THR A 246 -13.66 23.77 -0.11
CA THR A 246 -14.63 24.65 -0.77
C THR A 246 -13.93 25.43 -1.86
N VAL A 247 -14.62 25.65 -2.96
CA VAL A 247 -14.14 26.44 -4.11
C VAL A 247 -15.16 27.50 -4.48
N ARG A 248 -14.70 28.62 -5.04
CA ARG A 248 -15.59 29.67 -5.52
C ARG A 248 -15.77 29.58 -7.02
N VAL A 249 -16.95 29.16 -7.47
CA VAL A 249 -17.29 29.01 -8.88
C VAL A 249 -18.49 29.88 -9.23
N GLY A 250 -18.35 30.75 -10.24
CA GLY A 250 -19.43 31.63 -10.66
C GLY A 250 -19.91 32.60 -9.57
N GLY A 251 -19.07 32.91 -8.58
CA GLY A 251 -19.39 33.80 -7.44
C GLY A 251 -20.05 33.11 -6.25
N ALA A 252 -20.32 31.79 -6.34
CA ALA A 252 -20.87 31.00 -5.23
C ALA A 252 -19.79 30.06 -4.66
N ASP A 253 -19.86 29.78 -3.36
CA ASP A 253 -19.05 28.75 -2.72
C ASP A 253 -19.68 27.37 -3.00
N VAL A 254 -18.88 26.44 -3.52
CA VAL A 254 -19.26 25.06 -3.82
C VAL A 254 -18.44 24.13 -2.91
N GLU A 255 -19.12 23.27 -2.16
CA GLU A 255 -18.46 22.23 -1.38
C GLU A 255 -18.01 21.10 -2.31
N CYS A 256 -16.73 20.72 -2.24
CA CYS A 256 -16.18 19.64 -3.04
C CYS A 256 -16.54 18.29 -2.45
N ASP A 257 -16.72 17.29 -3.30
CA ASP A 257 -16.81 15.90 -2.85
C ASP A 257 -15.52 15.50 -2.14
N SER A 258 -15.65 15.04 -0.88
CA SER A 258 -14.54 14.89 0.06
C SER A 258 -13.63 13.71 -0.29
N ALA A 259 -12.40 13.77 0.19
CA ALA A 259 -11.43 12.69 0.14
C ALA A 259 -11.03 12.22 1.55
N TRP A 260 -10.17 11.20 1.61
CA TRP A 260 -9.61 10.69 2.84
C TRP A 260 -8.09 10.68 2.76
N ILE A 261 -7.40 10.95 3.87
CA ILE A 261 -5.95 10.82 4.00
C ILE A 261 -5.62 9.74 5.03
N VAL A 262 -4.65 8.92 4.71
CA VAL A 262 -4.04 7.95 5.63
C VAL A 262 -2.56 8.26 5.74
N SER A 263 -2.07 8.41 6.96
CA SER A 263 -0.64 8.51 7.26
C SER A 263 -0.18 7.20 7.89
N CYS A 264 0.73 6.50 7.22
CA CYS A 264 1.18 5.15 7.59
C CYS A 264 2.72 5.03 7.50
N GLY A 265 3.26 3.81 7.68
CA GLY A 265 4.69 3.53 7.67
C GLY A 265 5.38 3.70 6.32
N PRO A 266 6.70 3.81 6.33
CA PRO A 266 7.47 3.89 5.10
C PRO A 266 7.39 2.57 4.32
N LYS A 267 7.47 2.67 3.00
CA LYS A 267 7.62 1.52 2.10
C LYS A 267 9.11 1.28 1.86
N PHE A 268 9.61 0.11 2.29
CA PHE A 268 11.04 -0.21 2.18
C PHE A 268 11.43 -0.86 0.84
N ALA A 269 10.44 -1.16 -0.02
CA ALA A 269 10.65 -1.47 -1.43
C ALA A 269 9.77 -0.54 -2.30
N PRO A 270 10.04 0.77 -2.33
CA PRO A 270 9.15 1.78 -2.90
C PRO A 270 8.95 1.65 -4.41
N GLN A 271 9.84 0.94 -5.10
CA GLN A 271 9.79 0.71 -6.54
C GLN A 271 9.21 -0.66 -6.92
N ILE A 272 8.71 -1.41 -5.93
CA ILE A 272 8.05 -2.72 -6.15
C ILE A 272 6.60 -2.60 -5.70
N GLU A 273 5.67 -2.87 -6.61
CA GLU A 273 4.25 -2.89 -6.31
C GLU A 273 3.82 -4.28 -5.81
N PRO A 274 2.81 -4.37 -4.92
CA PRO A 274 2.29 -5.65 -4.44
C PRO A 274 1.52 -6.40 -5.53
N ILE A 275 1.46 -7.73 -5.46
CA ILE A 275 0.73 -8.56 -6.42
C ILE A 275 -0.76 -8.17 -6.46
N VAL A 276 -1.34 -8.02 -5.27
CA VAL A 276 -2.69 -7.48 -5.09
C VAL A 276 -2.54 -6.11 -4.43
N SER A 277 -2.95 -5.07 -5.14
CA SER A 277 -2.92 -3.71 -4.62
C SER A 277 -4.21 -3.36 -3.87
N LEU A 278 -4.16 -2.25 -3.15
CA LEU A 278 -5.35 -1.70 -2.52
C LEU A 278 -6.41 -1.34 -3.57
N TYR A 279 -5.99 -0.85 -4.75
CA TYR A 279 -6.87 -0.61 -5.89
C TYR A 279 -7.61 -1.86 -6.34
N ASP A 280 -6.90 -2.99 -6.45
CA ASP A 280 -7.50 -4.26 -6.88
C ASP A 280 -8.59 -4.72 -5.89
N VAL A 281 -8.32 -4.63 -4.58
CA VAL A 281 -9.29 -4.98 -3.53
C VAL A 281 -10.49 -4.05 -3.54
N MET A 282 -10.27 -2.74 -3.64
CA MET A 282 -11.35 -1.76 -3.63
C MET A 282 -12.21 -1.87 -4.88
N ARG A 283 -11.61 -2.13 -6.05
CA ARG A 283 -12.35 -2.37 -7.30
C ARG A 283 -13.26 -3.59 -7.17
N GLU A 284 -12.74 -4.69 -6.61
CA GLU A 284 -13.54 -5.87 -6.31
C GLU A 284 -14.71 -5.55 -5.37
N THR A 285 -14.43 -4.77 -4.31
CA THR A 285 -15.45 -4.31 -3.36
C THR A 285 -16.53 -3.45 -4.02
N MET A 286 -16.15 -2.51 -4.89
CA MET A 286 -17.09 -1.66 -5.60
C MET A 286 -17.99 -2.46 -6.55
N VAL A 287 -17.41 -3.43 -7.25
CA VAL A 287 -18.17 -4.32 -8.15
C VAL A 287 -19.09 -5.24 -7.35
N GLY A 288 -18.58 -5.87 -6.30
CA GLY A 288 -19.36 -6.76 -5.43
C GLY A 288 -20.50 -6.05 -4.70
N GLY A 289 -20.31 -4.77 -4.34
CA GLY A 289 -21.34 -3.90 -3.75
C GLY A 289 -22.33 -3.31 -4.75
N GLY A 290 -22.15 -3.53 -6.05
CA GLY A 290 -22.99 -2.93 -7.09
C GLY A 290 -22.71 -1.44 -7.36
N PHE A 291 -21.59 -0.91 -6.87
CA PHE A 291 -21.20 0.51 -7.05
C PHE A 291 -20.50 0.74 -8.39
N MET A 292 -19.92 -0.30 -8.95
CA MET A 292 -19.28 -0.28 -10.27
C MET A 292 -19.73 -1.49 -11.09
N LYS A 293 -19.71 -1.33 -12.41
CA LYS A 293 -19.96 -2.45 -13.32
C LYS A 293 -18.76 -3.40 -13.32
N GLN A 294 -19.06 -4.69 -13.47
CA GLN A 294 -18.06 -5.70 -13.72
C GLN A 294 -17.31 -5.35 -15.02
N PRO A 295 -15.96 -5.33 -15.02
CA PRO A 295 -15.23 -5.08 -16.24
C PRO A 295 -15.44 -6.19 -17.27
N GLU A 296 -15.69 -5.79 -18.51
CA GLU A 296 -15.87 -6.67 -19.65
C GLU A 296 -14.74 -6.47 -20.65
N GLY A 297 -14.33 -7.55 -21.33
CA GLY A 297 -13.30 -7.48 -22.35
C GLY A 297 -13.74 -6.76 -23.64
N PRO A 298 -12.83 -6.57 -24.61
CA PRO A 298 -11.47 -7.11 -24.59
C PRO A 298 -10.57 -6.33 -23.60
N PHE A 299 -9.75 -7.07 -22.83
CA PHE A 299 -8.78 -6.48 -21.91
C PHE A 299 -7.52 -6.04 -22.65
N SER A 300 -6.90 -4.95 -22.21
CA SER A 300 -5.59 -4.49 -22.66
C SER A 300 -4.50 -5.33 -22.01
N PHE A 301 -3.53 -5.81 -22.78
CA PHE A 301 -2.39 -6.50 -22.19
C PHE A 301 -1.63 -5.56 -21.25
N ARG A 302 -1.27 -4.37 -21.74
CA ARG A 302 -0.46 -3.40 -21.00
C ARG A 302 -1.15 -2.89 -19.74
N ARG A 303 -2.44 -2.60 -19.84
CA ARG A 303 -3.22 -1.98 -18.78
C ARG A 303 -3.72 -2.96 -17.73
N ASP A 304 -4.20 -4.14 -18.17
CA ASP A 304 -4.93 -5.04 -17.30
C ASP A 304 -4.12 -6.31 -16.96
N VAL A 305 -3.37 -6.87 -17.90
CA VAL A 305 -2.63 -8.14 -17.72
C VAL A 305 -1.22 -7.91 -17.18
N LEU A 306 -0.46 -7.04 -17.85
CA LEU A 306 0.94 -6.77 -17.54
C LEU A 306 1.19 -6.42 -16.05
N PRO A 307 0.37 -5.59 -15.38
CA PRO A 307 0.57 -5.31 -13.97
C PRO A 307 0.52 -6.56 -13.10
N ILE A 308 -0.40 -7.49 -13.36
CA ILE A 308 -0.54 -8.73 -12.58
C ILE A 308 0.71 -9.61 -12.74
N LEU A 309 1.14 -9.84 -13.98
CA LEU A 309 2.31 -10.66 -14.28
C LEU A 309 3.59 -10.04 -13.72
N LYS A 310 3.84 -8.77 -14.03
CA LYS A 310 5.03 -8.04 -13.60
C LYS A 310 5.15 -7.96 -12.09
N ARG A 311 4.07 -7.60 -11.37
CA ARG A 311 4.06 -7.55 -9.90
C ARG A 311 4.38 -8.91 -9.30
N THR A 312 3.86 -9.99 -9.89
CA THR A 312 4.18 -11.36 -9.46
C THR A 312 5.67 -11.66 -9.63
N GLY A 313 6.26 -11.39 -10.79
CA GLY A 313 7.69 -11.59 -11.04
C GLY A 313 8.59 -10.73 -10.15
N MET A 314 8.16 -9.51 -9.86
CA MET A 314 8.92 -8.56 -9.02
C MET A 314 9.09 -9.02 -7.57
N MET A 315 8.24 -9.93 -7.07
CA MET A 315 8.37 -10.45 -5.70
C MET A 315 9.70 -11.16 -5.45
N GLN A 316 10.37 -11.68 -6.49
CA GLN A 316 11.69 -12.26 -6.36
C GLN A 316 12.73 -11.35 -5.68
N TRP A 317 12.52 -10.04 -5.75
CA TRP A 317 13.45 -9.05 -5.22
C TRP A 317 13.30 -8.77 -3.73
N VAL A 318 12.18 -9.19 -3.14
CA VAL A 318 11.80 -8.92 -1.75
C VAL A 318 11.40 -10.17 -0.97
N ALA A 319 11.24 -11.31 -1.66
CA ALA A 319 10.88 -12.60 -1.06
C ALA A 319 11.34 -13.77 -1.94
N GLN A 320 12.60 -13.78 -2.40
CA GLN A 320 13.13 -14.78 -3.33
C GLN A 320 13.06 -16.20 -2.75
N ALA A 321 13.45 -16.37 -1.48
CA ALA A 321 13.45 -17.68 -0.84
C ALA A 321 12.07 -18.35 -0.83
N ALA A 322 11.00 -17.58 -0.76
CA ALA A 322 9.64 -18.08 -0.84
C ALA A 322 9.18 -18.41 -2.26
N LEU A 323 9.78 -17.76 -3.27
CA LEU A 323 9.40 -17.90 -4.68
C LEU A 323 10.26 -18.92 -5.44
N LEU A 324 11.42 -19.28 -4.94
CA LEU A 324 12.33 -20.26 -5.57
C LEU A 324 11.85 -21.72 -5.46
N ARG A 325 10.60 -21.93 -5.11
CA ARG A 325 10.03 -23.25 -5.02
C ARG A 325 9.63 -23.81 -6.38
N GLU A 326 9.33 -25.10 -6.38
CA GLU A 326 8.93 -25.90 -7.53
C GLU A 326 7.85 -25.22 -8.41
N ALA A 327 7.01 -24.33 -7.87
CA ALA A 327 6.02 -23.58 -8.63
C ALA A 327 6.61 -22.60 -9.68
N TRP A 328 7.85 -22.13 -9.47
CA TRP A 328 8.55 -21.22 -10.39
C TRP A 328 9.49 -21.92 -11.34
N ILE A 329 9.77 -23.21 -11.14
CA ILE A 329 10.75 -23.95 -11.93
C ILE A 329 10.33 -24.06 -13.40
N ASP A 330 9.03 -24.03 -13.67
CA ASP A 330 8.47 -24.21 -15.01
C ASP A 330 7.89 -22.92 -15.64
N ILE A 331 8.06 -21.75 -14.98
CA ILE A 331 7.58 -20.47 -15.52
C ILE A 331 8.78 -19.54 -15.72
N ASP A 332 8.88 -18.94 -16.91
CA ASP A 332 9.88 -17.92 -17.22
C ASP A 332 9.70 -16.69 -16.31
N ASP A 333 10.77 -15.92 -16.11
CA ASP A 333 10.75 -14.72 -15.26
C ASP A 333 9.71 -13.71 -15.74
N LEU A 334 8.61 -13.61 -15.01
CA LEU A 334 7.51 -12.64 -15.28
C LEU A 334 7.90 -11.19 -15.03
N SER A 335 9.12 -10.88 -14.59
CA SER A 335 9.67 -9.52 -14.54
C SER A 335 10.57 -9.20 -15.73
N ASP A 336 10.94 -10.20 -16.54
CA ASP A 336 11.74 -10.01 -17.75
C ASP A 336 10.93 -9.44 -18.91
N ALA A 337 11.45 -8.39 -19.53
CA ALA A 337 10.77 -7.68 -20.62
C ALA A 337 10.55 -8.54 -21.87
N ALA A 338 11.48 -9.44 -22.20
CA ALA A 338 11.36 -10.31 -23.37
C ALA A 338 10.30 -11.40 -23.13
N THR A 339 10.25 -11.96 -21.93
CA THR A 339 9.19 -12.88 -21.49
C THR A 339 7.82 -12.23 -21.56
N LEU A 340 7.68 -11.02 -20.98
CA LEU A 340 6.41 -10.29 -21.01
C LEU A 340 5.98 -9.91 -22.43
N LYS A 341 6.94 -9.52 -23.29
CA LYS A 341 6.67 -9.26 -24.70
C LYS A 341 6.20 -10.52 -25.44
N ALA A 342 6.82 -11.66 -25.21
CA ALA A 342 6.38 -12.93 -25.79
C ALA A 342 4.96 -13.31 -25.34
N LEU A 343 4.62 -13.07 -24.07
CA LEU A 343 3.30 -13.34 -23.50
C LEU A 343 2.21 -12.33 -23.92
N SER A 344 2.59 -11.20 -24.56
CA SER A 344 1.62 -10.24 -25.12
C SER A 344 1.07 -10.64 -26.49
N ASP A 345 1.62 -11.69 -27.13
CA ASP A 345 1.08 -12.21 -28.39
C ASP A 345 -0.21 -13.01 -28.14
N PRO A 346 -1.39 -12.60 -28.71
CA PRO A 346 -2.64 -13.33 -28.58
C PRO A 346 -2.71 -14.61 -29.41
N GLY A 347 -1.71 -14.86 -30.26
CA GLY A 347 -1.66 -16.01 -31.18
C GLY A 347 -1.74 -17.38 -30.53
N GLU A 348 -2.24 -18.37 -31.26
CA GLU A 348 -2.39 -19.75 -30.79
C GLU A 348 -1.04 -20.42 -30.46
N GLY A 349 0.07 -19.97 -31.08
CA GLY A 349 1.41 -20.49 -30.80
C GLY A 349 1.89 -20.23 -29.37
N VAL A 350 1.45 -19.14 -28.75
CA VAL A 350 1.80 -18.74 -27.37
C VAL A 350 0.76 -19.18 -26.35
N LYS A 351 -0.41 -19.63 -26.80
CA LYS A 351 -1.51 -20.05 -25.92
C LYS A 351 -1.11 -21.12 -24.89
N PRO A 352 -0.28 -22.15 -25.22
CA PRO A 352 0.18 -23.11 -24.21
C PRO A 352 0.98 -22.45 -23.08
N ALA A 353 1.84 -21.47 -23.39
CA ALA A 353 2.62 -20.73 -22.37
C ALA A 353 1.71 -19.88 -21.49
N ARG A 354 0.75 -19.14 -22.10
CA ARG A 354 -0.23 -18.38 -21.33
C ARG A 354 -1.08 -19.27 -20.42
N ALA A 355 -1.52 -20.44 -20.92
CA ALA A 355 -2.28 -21.40 -20.12
C ALA A 355 -1.47 -21.99 -18.96
N ALA A 356 -0.15 -22.24 -19.15
CA ALA A 356 0.73 -22.70 -18.09
C ALA A 356 0.88 -21.66 -16.99
N VAL A 357 1.04 -20.39 -17.35
CA VAL A 357 1.10 -19.29 -16.38
C VAL A 357 -0.21 -19.16 -15.61
N LEU A 358 -1.38 -19.17 -16.28
CA LEU A 358 -2.67 -19.14 -15.59
C LEU A 358 -2.83 -20.33 -14.63
N ALA A 359 -2.44 -21.54 -15.06
CA ALA A 359 -2.53 -22.73 -14.24
C ALA A 359 -1.68 -22.67 -12.96
N ALA A 360 -0.62 -21.86 -12.95
CA ALA A 360 0.18 -21.64 -11.76
C ALA A 360 -0.49 -20.75 -10.71
N PHE A 361 -1.45 -19.89 -11.12
CA PHE A 361 -2.15 -19.04 -10.16
C PHE A 361 -3.21 -19.81 -9.35
N ARG A 362 -3.30 -19.46 -8.07
CA ARG A 362 -4.36 -19.94 -7.16
C ARG A 362 -5.68 -19.34 -7.58
N LYS A 363 -6.69 -20.21 -7.79
CA LYS A 363 -8.04 -19.76 -8.10
C LYS A 363 -8.68 -19.11 -6.87
N PRO A 364 -9.26 -17.91 -7.00
CA PRO A 364 -10.01 -17.27 -5.91
C PRO A 364 -11.24 -18.09 -5.50
N GLY A 365 -11.68 -17.92 -4.24
CA GLY A 365 -12.87 -18.58 -3.71
C GLY A 365 -12.60 -19.60 -2.60
N GLY A 366 -11.33 -19.87 -2.28
CA GLY A 366 -10.94 -20.76 -1.17
C GLY A 366 -10.95 -22.26 -1.47
N GLU A 367 -11.42 -22.68 -2.65
CA GLU A 367 -11.45 -24.09 -3.05
C GLU A 367 -10.09 -24.63 -3.50
N ASP A 368 -9.21 -23.74 -4.00
CA ASP A 368 -7.88 -24.10 -4.49
C ASP A 368 -6.86 -24.14 -3.35
N THR A 369 -6.61 -25.33 -2.84
CA THR A 369 -5.67 -25.58 -1.72
C THR A 369 -4.31 -26.10 -2.17
N ARG A 370 -3.92 -25.90 -3.43
CA ARG A 370 -2.60 -26.32 -3.93
C ARG A 370 -1.46 -25.62 -3.19
N ALA A 371 -0.48 -26.38 -2.71
CA ALA A 371 0.65 -25.88 -1.93
C ALA A 371 1.54 -24.90 -2.73
N HIS A 372 1.66 -25.15 -4.03
CA HIS A 372 2.61 -24.47 -4.92
C HIS A 372 1.94 -23.48 -5.88
N ALA A 373 0.67 -23.11 -5.65
CA ALA A 373 -0.01 -22.11 -6.47
C ALA A 373 0.38 -20.68 -6.09
N LEU A 374 0.50 -19.81 -7.10
CA LEU A 374 0.79 -18.38 -6.94
C LEU A 374 -0.46 -17.57 -6.54
N PRO A 375 -0.32 -16.53 -5.74
CA PRO A 375 0.84 -16.13 -4.97
C PRO A 375 1.18 -17.13 -3.85
N LEU A 376 2.47 -17.43 -3.67
CA LEU A 376 2.91 -18.32 -2.60
C LEU A 376 3.09 -17.52 -1.30
N MET A 377 1.99 -17.05 -0.76
CA MET A 377 1.94 -16.16 0.39
C MET A 377 0.76 -16.50 1.28
N LEU A 378 0.93 -16.27 2.58
CA LEU A 378 -0.15 -16.35 3.54
C LEU A 378 -1.10 -15.16 3.33
N GLY A 379 -2.38 -15.41 3.54
CA GLY A 379 -3.44 -14.42 3.48
C GLY A 379 -4.14 -14.23 4.83
N ASP A 380 -5.46 -14.20 4.82
CA ASP A 380 -6.30 -13.99 6.01
C ASP A 380 -6.05 -14.96 7.16
N GLY A 381 -5.60 -16.16 6.85
CA GLY A 381 -5.30 -17.21 7.81
C GLY A 381 -3.87 -17.22 8.32
N VAL A 382 -3.21 -16.08 8.43
CA VAL A 382 -1.82 -15.97 8.90
C VAL A 382 -1.57 -16.72 10.23
N ASN A 383 -2.56 -16.74 11.12
CA ASN A 383 -2.51 -17.48 12.37
C ASN A 383 -2.85 -18.98 12.21
N TYR A 384 -3.21 -19.39 10.99
CA TYR A 384 -3.59 -20.77 10.63
C TYR A 384 -2.89 -21.15 9.32
N PRO A 385 -1.54 -21.17 9.29
CA PRO A 385 -0.77 -21.29 8.05
C PRO A 385 -1.02 -22.60 7.29
N ASP A 386 -1.45 -23.66 7.97
CA ASP A 386 -1.82 -24.94 7.35
C ASP A 386 -3.20 -24.91 6.67
N SER A 387 -4.03 -23.89 6.93
CA SER A 387 -5.32 -23.70 6.27
C SER A 387 -5.16 -22.95 4.95
N ARG A 388 -4.87 -23.69 3.86
CA ARG A 388 -4.63 -23.11 2.53
C ARG A 388 -5.84 -22.42 1.92
N HIS A 389 -7.03 -22.62 2.44
CA HIS A 389 -8.27 -21.92 2.04
C HIS A 389 -8.18 -20.39 2.22
N SER A 390 -7.31 -19.93 3.11
CA SER A 390 -7.11 -18.52 3.44
C SER A 390 -5.76 -17.96 2.95
N TRP A 391 -5.02 -18.71 2.13
CA TRP A 391 -3.82 -18.20 1.48
C TRP A 391 -4.18 -17.13 0.45
N LEU A 392 -3.23 -16.23 0.17
CA LEU A 392 -3.43 -15.14 -0.78
C LEU A 392 -3.81 -15.67 -2.16
N THR A 393 -4.80 -15.01 -2.77
CA THR A 393 -5.15 -15.16 -4.19
C THR A 393 -5.09 -13.78 -4.85
N VAL A 394 -4.91 -13.74 -6.16
CA VAL A 394 -5.32 -12.55 -6.92
C VAL A 394 -6.82 -12.35 -6.77
N THR A 395 -7.33 -11.13 -6.99
CA THR A 395 -8.77 -10.90 -6.87
C THR A 395 -9.56 -11.65 -7.95
N PRO A 396 -10.85 -11.94 -7.75
CA PRO A 396 -11.72 -12.50 -8.80
C PRO A 396 -11.66 -11.73 -10.13
N ILE A 397 -11.60 -10.40 -10.09
CA ILE A 397 -11.47 -9.58 -11.32
C ILE A 397 -10.10 -9.82 -11.97
N GLN A 398 -9.00 -9.80 -11.22
CA GLN A 398 -7.67 -10.10 -11.77
C GLN A 398 -7.61 -11.52 -12.37
N TYR A 399 -8.21 -12.50 -11.71
CA TYR A 399 -8.23 -13.89 -12.22
C TYR A 399 -9.02 -14.00 -13.54
N ARG A 400 -10.17 -13.35 -13.67
CA ARG A 400 -10.92 -13.28 -14.93
C ARG A 400 -10.14 -12.60 -16.06
N ILE A 401 -9.38 -11.55 -15.75
CA ILE A 401 -8.47 -10.93 -16.71
C ILE A 401 -7.43 -11.95 -17.20
N LEU A 402 -6.84 -12.71 -16.28
CA LEU A 402 -5.88 -13.77 -16.62
C LEU A 402 -6.54 -14.91 -17.42
N GLU A 403 -7.78 -15.30 -17.13
CA GLU A 403 -8.52 -16.30 -17.93
C GLU A 403 -8.75 -15.82 -19.36
N ALA A 404 -9.19 -14.59 -19.55
CA ALA A 404 -9.40 -14.01 -20.88
C ALA A 404 -8.07 -13.89 -21.64
N TRP A 405 -7.01 -13.47 -20.98
CA TRP A 405 -5.66 -13.41 -21.52
C TRP A 405 -5.15 -14.79 -21.94
N ALA A 406 -5.28 -15.80 -21.09
CA ALA A 406 -4.85 -17.16 -21.40
C ALA A 406 -5.60 -17.73 -22.62
N ALA A 407 -6.87 -17.39 -22.77
CA ALA A 407 -7.68 -17.75 -23.93
C ALA A 407 -7.33 -16.98 -25.21
N GLY A 408 -6.54 -15.89 -25.16
CA GLY A 408 -6.21 -15.01 -26.29
C GLY A 408 -7.25 -13.90 -26.53
N ALA A 409 -8.20 -13.69 -25.61
CA ALA A 409 -9.26 -12.68 -25.71
C ALA A 409 -8.81 -11.34 -25.08
N PHE A 410 -7.77 -10.73 -25.65
CA PHE A 410 -7.21 -9.45 -25.21
C PHE A 410 -6.59 -8.68 -26.38
N VAL A 411 -6.25 -7.42 -26.15
CA VAL A 411 -5.57 -6.55 -27.12
C VAL A 411 -4.08 -6.53 -26.82
N ASP A 412 -3.23 -6.83 -27.81
CA ASP A 412 -1.78 -6.63 -27.73
C ASP A 412 -1.45 -5.14 -27.97
N ASP A 413 -1.25 -4.43 -26.89
CA ASP A 413 -0.82 -3.04 -26.84
C ASP A 413 0.49 -2.87 -26.04
N PHE A 414 1.31 -3.92 -25.97
CA PHE A 414 2.55 -3.93 -25.21
C PHE A 414 3.51 -2.80 -25.63
N ASP A 415 3.64 -2.54 -26.92
CA ASP A 415 4.55 -1.54 -27.49
C ASP A 415 3.87 -0.18 -27.75
N ASP A 416 2.88 0.22 -26.94
CA ASP A 416 2.23 1.53 -27.09
C ASP A 416 3.18 2.68 -26.70
N ALA A 417 3.76 3.34 -27.70
CA ALA A 417 4.68 4.44 -27.53
C ALA A 417 4.04 5.67 -26.87
N ALA A 418 2.73 5.88 -27.02
CA ALA A 418 2.04 6.99 -26.38
C ALA A 418 1.95 6.79 -24.86
N ALA A 419 1.71 5.55 -24.41
CA ALA A 419 1.75 5.21 -23.00
C ALA A 419 3.15 5.33 -22.40
N ASP A 420 4.21 5.05 -23.16
CA ASP A 420 5.61 5.21 -22.73
C ASP A 420 6.04 6.65 -22.56
N ALA A 421 5.37 7.59 -23.22
CA ALA A 421 5.69 9.01 -23.17
C ALA A 421 5.22 9.71 -21.88
N VAL A 422 4.30 9.10 -21.10
CA VAL A 422 3.78 9.70 -19.87
C VAL A 422 4.85 9.72 -18.78
N GLY A 423 5.31 10.92 -18.41
CA GLY A 423 6.30 11.14 -17.36
C GLY A 423 5.75 11.81 -16.12
N VAL A 424 4.70 12.61 -16.27
CA VAL A 424 4.00 13.31 -15.18
C VAL A 424 2.49 13.28 -15.42
N LEU A 425 1.70 13.61 -14.41
CA LEU A 425 0.24 13.62 -14.51
C LEU A 425 -0.27 14.52 -15.63
N ASP A 426 0.41 15.66 -15.85
CA ASP A 426 -0.01 16.65 -16.84
C ASP A 426 0.23 16.21 -18.30
N ASP A 427 0.99 15.13 -18.54
CA ASP A 427 1.10 14.47 -19.85
C ASP A 427 -0.18 13.71 -20.24
N LEU A 428 -1.02 13.38 -19.25
CA LEU A 428 -2.29 12.70 -19.49
C LEU A 428 -3.38 13.66 -19.97
N PRO A 429 -4.29 13.20 -20.83
CA PRO A 429 -5.53 13.92 -21.12
C PRO A 429 -6.26 14.31 -19.83
N LEU A 430 -6.82 15.52 -19.79
CA LEU A 430 -7.49 16.06 -18.61
C LEU A 430 -8.50 15.10 -17.99
N ALA A 431 -9.31 14.46 -18.82
CA ALA A 431 -10.34 13.50 -18.39
C ALA A 431 -9.79 12.26 -17.66
N GLN A 432 -8.54 11.89 -17.91
CA GLN A 432 -7.90 10.72 -17.30
C GLN A 432 -7.20 11.02 -15.97
N ARG A 433 -6.92 12.30 -15.68
CA ARG A 433 -6.13 12.69 -14.51
C ARG A 433 -6.78 12.33 -13.16
N PRO A 434 -8.09 12.55 -12.94
CA PRO A 434 -8.74 12.16 -11.68
C PRO A 434 -8.60 10.67 -11.37
N GLU A 435 -8.82 9.84 -12.39
CA GLU A 435 -8.67 8.40 -12.25
C GLU A 435 -7.21 7.96 -12.04
N ALA A 436 -6.29 8.56 -12.79
CA ALA A 436 -4.87 8.27 -12.62
C ALA A 436 -4.40 8.54 -11.19
N LEU A 437 -4.82 9.66 -10.60
CA LEU A 437 -4.56 9.99 -9.19
C LEU A 437 -5.12 8.94 -8.23
N ALA A 438 -6.38 8.53 -8.43
CA ALA A 438 -7.02 7.52 -7.59
C ALA A 438 -6.27 6.18 -7.66
N ARG A 439 -5.96 5.72 -8.86
CA ARG A 439 -5.26 4.46 -9.07
C ARG A 439 -3.82 4.50 -8.56
N ALA A 440 -3.05 5.55 -8.86
CA ALA A 440 -1.65 5.66 -8.46
C ALA A 440 -1.47 5.61 -6.93
N ALA A 441 -2.33 6.31 -6.19
CA ALA A 441 -2.30 6.29 -4.73
C ALA A 441 -2.57 4.89 -4.16
N LEU A 442 -3.51 4.17 -4.75
CA LEU A 442 -3.97 2.86 -4.26
C LEU A 442 -3.10 1.69 -4.77
N ASP A 443 -2.56 1.76 -6.00
CA ASP A 443 -1.66 0.74 -6.56
C ASP A 443 -0.32 0.67 -5.79
N ALA A 444 0.11 1.79 -5.22
CA ALA A 444 1.31 1.84 -4.39
C ALA A 444 1.16 1.17 -3.01
N CYS A 445 -0.05 0.78 -2.63
CA CYS A 445 -0.40 0.21 -1.33
C CYS A 445 -0.75 -1.27 -1.43
N SER A 446 -0.36 -2.05 -0.41
CA SER A 446 -0.69 -3.48 -0.34
C SER A 446 -2.17 -3.70 -0.08
N GLY A 447 -2.78 -4.55 -0.91
CA GLY A 447 -4.12 -5.06 -0.74
C GLY A 447 -4.09 -6.55 -0.36
N GLY A 448 -5.22 -7.21 -0.48
CA GLY A 448 -5.36 -8.65 -0.29
C GLY A 448 -5.96 -9.02 1.04
N ALA A 449 -5.17 -9.63 1.91
CA ALA A 449 -5.66 -10.21 3.14
C ALA A 449 -5.77 -9.20 4.29
N PHE A 450 -6.49 -9.60 5.32
CA PHE A 450 -6.49 -8.90 6.60
C PHE A 450 -5.22 -9.19 7.38
N HIS A 451 -4.69 -8.14 7.94
CA HIS A 451 -3.81 -8.16 9.11
C HIS A 451 -3.89 -6.78 9.77
N PRO A 452 -3.71 -6.63 11.09
CA PRO A 452 -3.62 -5.31 11.71
C PRO A 452 -2.35 -4.55 11.34
N GLY A 453 -1.80 -4.77 10.17
CA GLY A 453 -0.49 -4.43 9.69
C GLY A 453 -0.24 -2.98 9.33
N VAL A 454 0.62 -2.81 8.31
CA VAL A 454 1.27 -1.54 7.96
C VAL A 454 0.51 -0.70 6.94
N GLU A 455 -0.63 -1.17 6.45
CA GLU A 455 -1.58 -0.46 5.58
C GLU A 455 -3.00 -0.94 5.83
N ILE A 456 -3.98 -0.13 5.47
CA ILE A 456 -5.39 -0.48 5.64
C ILE A 456 -5.77 -1.54 4.60
N THR A 457 -6.02 -2.77 5.03
CA THR A 457 -6.41 -3.84 4.11
C THR A 457 -7.82 -4.35 4.36
N TRP A 458 -8.11 -4.78 5.59
CA TRP A 458 -9.36 -5.42 5.92
C TRP A 458 -10.61 -4.51 5.83
N PRO A 459 -10.64 -3.30 6.41
CA PRO A 459 -11.85 -2.47 6.40
C PRO A 459 -12.32 -2.12 5.00
N ILE A 460 -11.39 -1.86 4.09
CA ILE A 460 -11.70 -1.36 2.75
C ILE A 460 -12.36 -2.38 1.82
N ARG A 461 -12.37 -3.66 2.18
CA ARG A 461 -13.03 -4.70 1.39
C ARG A 461 -14.53 -4.83 1.67
N HIS A 462 -15.10 -3.88 2.44
CA HIS A 462 -16.52 -3.89 2.81
C HIS A 462 -17.26 -2.71 2.18
N PRO A 463 -18.32 -2.96 1.37
CA PRO A 463 -19.07 -1.91 0.70
C PRO A 463 -19.69 -0.87 1.63
N GLN A 464 -20.02 -1.26 2.87
CA GLN A 464 -20.62 -0.38 3.88
C GLN A 464 -19.73 0.78 4.30
N LEU A 465 -18.43 0.70 4.01
CA LEU A 465 -17.45 1.75 4.29
C LEU A 465 -17.60 2.96 3.36
N TYR A 466 -18.19 2.76 2.19
CA TYR A 466 -18.17 3.72 1.10
C TYR A 466 -19.51 4.41 0.91
N ARG A 467 -19.47 5.61 0.36
CA ARG A 467 -20.64 6.30 -0.15
C ARG A 467 -21.20 5.57 -1.35
N THR A 468 -22.52 5.44 -1.36
CA THR A 468 -23.24 4.75 -2.43
C THR A 468 -23.30 5.60 -3.71
N PRO A 469 -23.63 5.01 -4.89
CA PRO A 469 -23.85 5.78 -6.12
C PRO A 469 -24.99 6.81 -6.05
N ALA A 470 -25.87 6.70 -5.06
CA ALA A 470 -26.91 7.73 -4.81
C ALA A 470 -26.35 8.97 -4.05
N GLU A 471 -25.19 8.85 -3.43
CA GLU A 471 -24.56 9.89 -2.61
C GLU A 471 -23.37 10.55 -3.29
N THR A 472 -22.78 9.91 -4.30
CA THR A 472 -21.63 10.43 -5.05
C THR A 472 -21.51 9.79 -6.43
N ASP A 473 -21.08 10.56 -7.41
CA ASP A 473 -20.77 10.08 -8.76
C ASP A 473 -19.36 9.45 -8.86
N PHE A 474 -18.56 9.56 -7.78
CA PHE A 474 -17.16 9.17 -7.77
C PHE A 474 -16.93 7.93 -6.89
N PRO A 475 -16.29 6.87 -7.42
CA PRO A 475 -15.99 5.67 -6.65
C PRO A 475 -14.94 5.93 -5.55
N PHE A 476 -14.81 4.98 -4.63
CA PHE A 476 -13.80 4.96 -3.55
C PHE A 476 -13.95 6.07 -2.50
N ARG A 477 -15.11 6.75 -2.40
CA ARG A 477 -15.36 7.77 -1.39
C ARG A 477 -15.77 7.13 -0.07
N ILE A 478 -14.97 7.36 0.98
CA ILE A 478 -15.31 6.90 2.34
C ILE A 478 -16.54 7.67 2.86
N ALA A 479 -17.50 6.94 3.41
CA ALA A 479 -18.66 7.54 4.06
C ALA A 479 -18.24 8.18 5.40
N ILE A 480 -18.61 9.46 5.62
CA ILE A 480 -18.24 10.19 6.82
C ILE A 480 -19.30 9.96 7.90
N GLY A 481 -18.87 9.50 9.07
CA GLY A 481 -19.70 9.26 10.24
C GLY A 481 -20.15 10.56 10.94
N LYS A 482 -21.11 10.39 11.84
CA LYS A 482 -21.72 11.52 12.59
C LYS A 482 -21.73 11.27 14.10
N ARG A 483 -20.88 10.34 14.62
CA ARG A 483 -20.76 10.10 16.05
C ARG A 483 -20.40 11.40 16.79
N ALA A 484 -20.84 11.50 18.04
CA ALA A 484 -20.54 12.66 18.87
C ALA A 484 -19.05 12.73 19.27
N GLY A 485 -18.39 11.56 19.43
CA GLY A 485 -16.98 11.43 19.80
C GLY A 485 -16.22 10.50 18.85
N LEU A 486 -14.91 10.43 19.00
CA LEU A 486 -14.05 9.54 18.20
C LEU A 486 -13.95 8.13 18.80
N VAL A 487 -14.17 7.97 20.11
CA VAL A 487 -14.20 6.64 20.75
C VAL A 487 -15.53 5.96 20.47
N GLN A 488 -15.47 4.85 19.72
CA GLN A 488 -16.63 4.00 19.49
C GLN A 488 -16.66 2.85 20.49
N ASN A 489 -17.86 2.54 21.02
CA ASN A 489 -18.07 1.44 21.93
C ASN A 489 -19.01 0.40 21.32
N VAL A 490 -18.52 -0.84 21.16
CA VAL A 490 -19.29 -1.97 20.63
C VAL A 490 -19.37 -3.13 21.64
N GLY A 491 -19.31 -2.84 22.93
CA GLY A 491 -19.37 -3.81 24.00
C GLY A 491 -18.01 -4.22 24.56
N LEU A 492 -17.96 -5.34 25.29
CA LEU A 492 -16.75 -5.80 25.98
C LEU A 492 -15.67 -6.30 25.02
N GLN A 493 -16.07 -6.91 23.91
CA GLN A 493 -15.19 -7.51 22.92
C GLN A 493 -15.68 -7.20 21.51
N LEU A 494 -14.74 -6.93 20.61
CA LEU A 494 -15.02 -6.90 19.18
C LEU A 494 -15.10 -8.33 18.65
N ASN A 495 -16.12 -8.64 17.87
CA ASN A 495 -16.38 -9.97 17.33
C ASN A 495 -17.05 -9.91 15.94
N PRO A 496 -17.18 -11.05 15.22
CA PRO A 496 -17.81 -11.10 13.89
C PRO A 496 -19.22 -10.54 13.80
N THR A 497 -19.97 -10.48 14.89
CA THR A 497 -21.34 -9.94 14.88
C THR A 497 -21.35 -8.43 15.04
N ASN A 498 -20.76 -7.90 16.10
CA ASN A 498 -20.86 -6.47 16.42
C ASN A 498 -20.03 -5.57 15.50
N VAL A 499 -19.03 -6.13 14.83
CA VAL A 499 -18.23 -5.38 13.84
C VAL A 499 -19.07 -4.87 12.65
N PHE A 500 -20.12 -5.63 12.28
CA PHE A 500 -21.03 -5.27 11.18
C PHE A 500 -22.37 -4.71 11.64
N ALA A 501 -22.81 -5.03 12.86
CA ALA A 501 -24.11 -4.62 13.37
C ALA A 501 -24.02 -3.44 14.36
N GLY A 502 -22.84 -3.16 14.90
CA GLY A 502 -22.68 -2.23 16.02
C GLY A 502 -23.16 -2.80 17.34
N ASP A 503 -23.27 -1.94 18.34
CA ASP A 503 -23.80 -2.29 19.66
C ASP A 503 -25.27 -1.83 19.76
N PRO A 504 -26.22 -2.75 19.96
CA PRO A 504 -27.62 -2.37 20.15
C PRO A 504 -27.87 -1.42 21.34
N ALA A 505 -26.95 -1.40 22.31
CA ALA A 505 -27.00 -0.47 23.45
C ALA A 505 -26.51 0.94 23.09
N ASN A 506 -25.80 1.11 21.97
CA ASN A 506 -25.27 2.38 21.48
C ASN A 506 -25.54 2.54 19.98
N PRO A 507 -26.80 2.58 19.54
CA PRO A 507 -27.14 2.57 18.11
C PRO A 507 -26.62 3.80 17.35
N ASP A 508 -26.44 4.93 18.02
CA ASP A 508 -25.92 6.18 17.43
C ASP A 508 -24.43 6.08 17.06
N ASP A 509 -23.69 5.16 17.64
CA ASP A 509 -22.29 4.89 17.28
C ASP A 509 -22.16 4.14 15.95
N GLY A 510 -23.22 3.47 15.51
CA GLY A 510 -23.23 2.68 14.27
C GLY A 510 -22.33 1.44 14.32
N ALA A 511 -22.20 0.77 13.18
CA ALA A 511 -21.29 -0.36 13.02
C ALA A 511 -19.85 0.13 12.81
N PRO A 512 -18.83 -0.56 13.37
CA PRO A 512 -17.42 -0.29 13.09
C PRO A 512 -17.07 -0.30 11.59
N ILE A 513 -17.64 -1.21 10.83
CA ILE A 513 -17.63 -1.22 9.38
C ILE A 513 -18.90 -0.52 8.89
N GLY A 514 -18.79 0.77 8.69
CA GLY A 514 -19.83 1.70 8.27
C GLY A 514 -19.21 3.07 8.01
N PRO A 515 -19.97 4.17 8.12
CA PRO A 515 -19.42 5.52 8.00
C PRO A 515 -18.32 5.80 9.04
N GLN A 516 -17.22 6.41 8.61
CA GLN A 516 -15.99 6.54 9.39
C GLN A 516 -15.81 7.96 9.97
N MET A 517 -15.23 8.05 11.15
CA MET A 517 -14.71 9.27 11.77
C MET A 517 -13.18 9.32 11.62
N PRO A 518 -12.52 10.49 11.83
CA PRO A 518 -11.07 10.56 11.89
C PRO A 518 -10.46 9.51 12.84
N GLY A 519 -9.45 8.77 12.38
CA GLY A 519 -8.79 7.70 13.12
C GLY A 519 -9.46 6.32 13.04
N ASP A 520 -10.61 6.20 12.37
CA ASP A 520 -11.35 4.93 12.31
C ASP A 520 -10.75 3.91 11.35
N LEU A 521 -10.01 4.33 10.32
CA LEU A 521 -9.35 3.37 9.42
C LEU A 521 -8.04 2.84 10.02
N THR A 522 -7.24 3.70 10.64
CA THR A 522 -5.97 3.25 11.24
C THR A 522 -6.14 2.55 12.59
N ARG A 523 -7.27 2.67 13.28
CA ARG A 523 -7.51 2.01 14.58
C ARG A 523 -7.36 0.49 14.54
N TRP A 524 -7.59 -0.12 13.37
CA TRP A 524 -7.46 -1.56 13.14
C TRP A 524 -6.02 -2.06 13.14
N MET A 525 -5.04 -1.15 13.11
CA MET A 525 -3.63 -1.43 13.01
C MET A 525 -2.96 -1.65 14.37
N GLY A 526 -1.76 -2.20 14.36
CA GLY A 526 -0.94 -2.40 15.55
C GLY A 526 -0.51 -1.08 16.20
N VAL A 527 -0.31 -1.12 17.50
CA VAL A 527 0.30 -0.03 18.28
C VAL A 527 1.35 -0.59 19.24
N PRO A 528 2.60 -0.15 19.12
CA PRO A 528 3.16 0.74 18.09
C PRO A 528 3.32 0.04 16.73
N TRP A 529 3.24 0.80 15.63
CA TRP A 529 3.31 0.27 14.27
C TRP A 529 4.61 -0.50 13.95
N GLN A 530 5.71 -0.13 14.57
CA GLN A 530 7.00 -0.79 14.36
C GLN A 530 6.99 -2.23 14.90
N GLY A 531 6.22 -2.51 15.95
CA GLY A 531 6.06 -3.86 16.47
C GLY A 531 5.38 -4.76 15.45
N ASP A 532 4.32 -4.25 14.84
CA ASP A 532 3.63 -4.94 13.76
C ASP A 532 4.53 -5.09 12.52
N ALA A 533 5.20 -4.02 12.09
CA ALA A 533 6.16 -4.07 10.98
C ALA A 533 7.28 -5.10 11.20
N PHE A 534 7.76 -5.30 12.44
CA PHE A 534 8.73 -6.34 12.76
C PHE A 534 8.14 -7.74 12.59
N SER A 535 6.95 -7.97 13.11
CA SER A 535 6.29 -9.29 13.05
C SER A 535 5.91 -9.66 11.62
N CYS A 536 5.48 -8.70 10.83
CA CYS A 536 4.96 -8.89 9.48
C CYS A 536 6.02 -9.17 8.42
N GLN A 537 7.29 -8.89 8.66
CA GLN A 537 8.37 -9.32 7.79
C GLN A 537 8.80 -10.77 8.06
N SER A 538 8.20 -11.42 9.06
CA SER A 538 8.46 -12.80 9.41
C SER A 538 8.02 -13.75 8.30
N VAL A 539 8.69 -14.88 8.24
CA VAL A 539 8.37 -15.99 7.37
C VAL A 539 7.93 -17.15 8.25
N LEU A 540 6.71 -17.59 8.08
CA LEU A 540 6.23 -18.79 8.76
C LEU A 540 6.68 -20.04 8.00
N THR A 541 7.10 -21.07 8.71
CA THR A 541 7.44 -22.35 8.10
C THR A 541 6.17 -23.17 7.94
N THR A 542 5.70 -23.32 6.71
CA THR A 542 4.60 -24.20 6.34
C THR A 542 5.16 -25.42 5.60
N GLU A 543 4.87 -26.61 6.07
CA GLU A 543 5.35 -27.87 5.46
C GLU A 543 6.87 -27.91 5.21
N GLY A 544 7.64 -27.34 6.13
CA GLY A 544 9.10 -27.29 6.03
C GLY A 544 9.64 -26.15 5.14
N PHE A 545 8.78 -25.26 4.68
CA PHE A 545 9.16 -24.18 3.77
C PHE A 545 8.86 -22.78 4.34
N PRO A 546 9.73 -21.77 4.05
CA PRO A 546 9.47 -20.39 4.40
C PRO A 546 8.35 -19.82 3.52
N THR A 547 7.25 -19.41 4.13
CA THR A 547 6.10 -18.82 3.43
C THR A 547 5.88 -17.41 3.95
N PRO A 548 6.05 -16.37 3.11
CA PRO A 548 5.90 -14.99 3.55
C PRO A 548 4.43 -14.64 3.76
N ILE A 549 4.21 -13.59 4.54
CA ILE A 549 2.95 -12.88 4.60
C ILE A 549 2.81 -12.03 3.34
N TRP A 550 1.62 -11.60 2.94
CA TRP A 550 1.30 -11.03 1.60
C TRP A 550 1.92 -9.68 1.22
N TRP A 551 2.70 -9.04 2.06
CA TRP A 551 3.24 -7.70 1.81
C TRP A 551 4.76 -7.52 1.70
N PRO A 552 5.52 -8.41 1.07
CA PRO A 552 6.98 -8.22 0.90
C PRO A 552 7.35 -6.95 0.12
N ALA A 553 6.45 -6.45 -0.72
CA ALA A 553 6.63 -5.19 -1.44
C ALA A 553 6.70 -3.96 -0.52
N LEU A 554 6.15 -4.06 0.69
CA LEU A 554 6.18 -3.00 1.70
C LEU A 554 7.31 -3.22 2.70
N LEU A 555 7.37 -4.43 3.26
CA LEU A 555 8.34 -4.90 4.23
C LEU A 555 9.05 -6.14 3.66
N PRO A 556 10.25 -5.98 3.06
CA PRO A 556 10.96 -7.10 2.44
C PRO A 556 11.26 -8.23 3.42
N VAL A 557 11.22 -9.47 2.95
CA VAL A 557 11.63 -10.66 3.68
C VAL A 557 13.12 -10.88 3.54
N ASP A 558 13.57 -11.00 2.29
CA ASP A 558 14.98 -11.12 1.93
C ASP A 558 15.36 -10.14 0.83
N VAL A 559 16.63 -9.78 0.78
CA VAL A 559 17.15 -8.74 -0.12
C VAL A 559 18.52 -9.11 -0.66
N LEU A 560 18.87 -8.58 -1.82
CA LEU A 560 20.24 -8.52 -2.32
C LEU A 560 20.93 -7.30 -1.67
N PRO A 561 21.90 -7.50 -0.75
CA PRO A 561 22.55 -6.37 -0.10
C PRO A 561 23.55 -5.68 -1.04
N GLU A 562 23.77 -4.39 -0.83
CA GLU A 562 24.68 -3.58 -1.65
C GLU A 562 26.11 -4.17 -1.71
N ALA A 563 26.56 -4.82 -0.66
CA ALA A 563 27.87 -5.48 -0.66
C ALA A 563 27.96 -6.59 -1.71
N PHE A 564 26.93 -7.46 -1.81
CA PHE A 564 26.90 -8.53 -2.81
C PHE A 564 26.64 -8.01 -4.22
N TYR A 565 25.87 -6.92 -4.34
CA TYR A 565 25.72 -6.23 -5.61
C TYR A 565 27.06 -5.67 -6.12
N ARG A 566 27.88 -5.07 -5.26
CA ARG A 566 29.22 -4.59 -5.66
C ARG A 566 30.12 -5.72 -6.15
N GLU A 567 30.10 -6.88 -5.50
CA GLU A 567 30.79 -8.08 -5.96
C GLU A 567 30.23 -8.56 -7.31
N LEU A 568 28.91 -8.67 -7.44
CA LEU A 568 28.24 -9.03 -8.69
C LEU A 568 28.70 -8.19 -9.88
N MET A 569 28.97 -6.89 -9.66
CA MET A 569 29.36 -5.93 -10.70
C MET A 569 30.87 -5.97 -11.03
N ARG A 570 31.69 -6.74 -10.37
CA ARG A 570 33.13 -6.85 -10.65
C ARG A 570 33.37 -7.48 -12.01
N ALA A 571 34.29 -6.89 -12.81
CA ALA A 571 34.61 -7.37 -14.15
C ALA A 571 35.47 -8.65 -14.17
N ASP A 572 36.19 -8.93 -13.08
CA ASP A 572 37.16 -10.03 -12.96
C ASP A 572 36.54 -11.38 -12.50
N LEU A 573 35.23 -11.40 -12.21
CA LEU A 573 34.54 -12.61 -11.79
C LEU A 573 34.08 -13.46 -12.99
N SER A 574 34.10 -14.79 -12.81
CA SER A 574 33.43 -15.72 -13.70
C SER A 574 31.90 -15.56 -13.64
N GLU A 575 31.20 -16.08 -14.65
CA GLU A 575 29.74 -16.12 -14.67
C GLU A 575 29.16 -16.87 -13.47
N GLU A 576 29.76 -18.00 -13.09
CA GLU A 576 29.34 -18.81 -11.93
C GLU A 576 29.45 -18.00 -10.61
N GLU A 577 30.57 -17.30 -10.42
CA GLU A 577 30.75 -16.45 -9.23
C GLU A 577 29.76 -15.31 -9.18
N ARG A 578 29.45 -14.68 -10.32
CA ARG A 578 28.42 -13.63 -10.41
C ARG A 578 27.04 -14.15 -10.06
N LEU A 579 26.64 -15.31 -10.60
CA LEU A 579 25.39 -15.98 -10.28
C LEU A 579 25.30 -16.32 -8.79
N ARG A 580 26.41 -16.75 -8.17
CA ARG A 580 26.45 -16.99 -6.73
C ARG A 580 26.14 -15.73 -5.93
N PHE A 581 26.73 -14.57 -6.27
CA PHE A 581 26.40 -13.30 -5.60
C PHE A 581 24.97 -12.86 -5.89
N TYR A 582 24.48 -13.01 -7.10
CA TYR A 582 23.12 -12.70 -7.48
C TYR A 582 22.08 -13.48 -6.67
N HIS A 583 22.34 -14.78 -6.44
CA HIS A 583 21.46 -15.64 -5.66
C HIS A 583 21.67 -15.53 -4.14
N SER A 584 22.71 -14.83 -3.70
CA SER A 584 22.96 -14.62 -2.28
C SER A 584 22.00 -13.61 -1.71
N ARG A 585 21.11 -14.08 -0.85
CA ARG A 585 20.12 -13.23 -0.18
C ARG A 585 20.35 -13.22 1.32
N VAL A 586 19.98 -12.12 1.95
CA VAL A 586 20.01 -11.96 3.41
C VAL A 586 18.66 -11.47 3.92
N ALA A 587 18.33 -11.83 5.16
CA ALA A 587 17.11 -11.31 5.79
C ALA A 587 17.16 -9.78 5.84
N TRP A 588 16.08 -9.14 5.41
CA TRP A 588 15.98 -7.68 5.47
C TRP A 588 15.98 -7.18 6.92
N ALA A 589 15.31 -7.88 7.83
CA ALA A 589 15.22 -7.50 9.24
C ALA A 589 16.47 -7.84 10.07
N ARG A 590 17.56 -8.34 9.46
CA ARG A 590 18.80 -8.63 10.19
C ARG A 590 19.26 -7.45 11.02
N GLY A 591 19.72 -7.70 12.24
CA GLY A 591 20.12 -6.68 13.21
C GLY A 591 18.96 -6.12 14.05
N ALA A 592 17.73 -6.06 13.50
CA ALA A 592 16.51 -5.88 14.29
C ALA A 592 16.00 -7.24 14.79
N ALA A 593 15.87 -8.23 13.90
CA ALA A 593 15.67 -9.61 14.29
C ALA A 593 16.96 -10.18 14.84
N GLY A 594 16.95 -10.69 16.08
CA GLY A 594 18.00 -11.58 16.57
C GLY A 594 17.99 -12.90 15.78
N ILE A 595 19.07 -13.66 15.87
CA ILE A 595 19.13 -15.00 15.30
C ILE A 595 18.15 -15.88 16.08
N GLY A 596 17.01 -16.21 15.48
CA GLY A 596 16.01 -17.10 16.05
C GLY A 596 14.68 -16.43 16.38
N LEU A 597 13.86 -16.22 15.38
CA LEU A 597 12.50 -15.64 15.45
C LEU A 597 11.51 -16.41 16.35
N HIS A 598 11.87 -17.57 16.88
CA HIS A 598 11.01 -18.44 17.67
C HIS A 598 11.38 -18.51 19.16
N VAL A 599 12.36 -17.73 19.60
CA VAL A 599 12.69 -17.64 21.03
C VAL A 599 11.96 -16.41 21.59
N GLU A 600 11.10 -16.59 22.57
CA GLU A 600 10.23 -15.55 23.14
C GLU A 600 11.02 -14.29 23.56
N ALA A 601 12.19 -14.45 24.15
CA ALA A 601 13.10 -13.35 24.48
C ALA A 601 13.63 -12.62 23.23
N GLY A 602 13.90 -13.34 22.14
CA GLY A 602 14.34 -12.75 20.87
C GLY A 602 13.25 -11.97 20.16
N TYR A 603 12.02 -12.40 20.25
CA TYR A 603 10.87 -11.73 19.65
C TYR A 603 10.63 -10.35 20.26
N THR A 604 10.53 -10.26 21.58
CA THR A 604 10.32 -8.98 22.29
C THR A 604 11.47 -8.00 22.08
N ASP A 605 12.70 -8.48 22.05
CA ASP A 605 13.87 -7.65 21.73
C ASP A 605 13.82 -7.13 20.29
N GLY A 606 13.37 -7.96 19.35
CA GLY A 606 13.15 -7.54 17.95
C GLY A 606 12.10 -6.44 17.80
N LEU A 607 10.99 -6.52 18.53
CA LEU A 607 9.98 -5.45 18.60
C LEU A 607 10.60 -4.13 19.06
N ARG A 608 11.37 -4.15 20.16
CA ARG A 608 12.04 -2.97 20.73
C ARG A 608 13.08 -2.38 19.78
N ARG A 609 13.86 -3.23 19.13
CA ARG A 609 14.88 -2.81 18.14
C ARG A 609 14.23 -2.18 16.92
N MET A 610 13.12 -2.72 16.43
CA MET A 610 12.42 -2.12 15.30
C MET A 610 11.89 -0.72 15.67
N ILE A 611 11.32 -0.52 16.86
CA ILE A 611 10.90 0.80 17.34
C ILE A 611 12.07 1.80 17.33
N ALA A 612 13.24 1.39 17.78
CA ALA A 612 14.40 2.26 17.89
C ALA A 612 15.20 2.43 16.57
N LEU A 613 15.17 1.44 15.69
CA LEU A 613 16.09 1.32 14.54
C LEU A 613 15.42 1.29 13.17
N TRP A 614 14.09 1.43 13.08
CA TRP A 614 13.38 1.37 11.80
C TRP A 614 13.97 2.35 10.75
N THR A 615 14.44 3.51 11.17
CA THR A 615 15.07 4.50 10.28
C THR A 615 16.38 4.02 9.68
N ARG A 616 17.03 3.02 10.27
CA ARG A 616 18.29 2.43 9.80
C ARG A 616 18.10 1.25 8.87
N MET A 617 16.87 0.75 8.70
CA MET A 617 16.56 -0.31 7.75
C MET A 617 16.91 0.14 6.33
N GLY A 618 17.43 -0.79 5.51
CA GLY A 618 17.77 -0.51 4.12
C GLY A 618 16.53 -0.44 3.23
N VAL A 619 16.67 0.28 2.12
CA VAL A 619 15.62 0.47 1.11
C VAL A 619 16.00 -0.28 -0.17
N VAL A 620 15.07 -1.05 -0.73
CA VAL A 620 15.28 -1.82 -1.96
C VAL A 620 14.97 -0.93 -3.16
N VAL A 621 15.99 -0.70 -4.00
CA VAL A 621 15.88 0.17 -5.17
C VAL A 621 16.48 -0.48 -6.41
N LYS A 622 15.99 -0.08 -7.57
CA LYS A 622 16.48 -0.50 -8.87
C LYS A 622 17.93 -0.06 -9.10
N ARG A 623 18.74 -0.96 -9.67
CA ARG A 623 20.11 -0.74 -10.12
C ARG A 623 20.33 -1.45 -11.45
N ALA A 624 21.34 -1.02 -12.22
CA ALA A 624 21.76 -1.74 -13.40
C ALA A 624 22.40 -3.07 -13.00
N GLY A 625 22.06 -4.15 -13.69
CA GLY A 625 22.75 -5.43 -13.57
C GLY A 625 24.05 -5.46 -14.38
N PRO A 626 24.81 -6.57 -14.33
CA PRO A 626 26.12 -6.70 -15.00
C PRO A 626 26.05 -6.83 -16.53
N GLY A 627 24.89 -6.67 -17.14
CA GLY A 627 24.72 -6.77 -18.59
C GLY A 627 24.62 -8.21 -19.11
N ASP A 628 25.46 -8.62 -20.02
CA ASP A 628 25.36 -9.88 -20.76
C ASP A 628 25.81 -11.13 -19.96
N VAL A 629 25.55 -11.17 -18.68
CA VAL A 629 25.77 -12.38 -17.85
C VAL A 629 24.51 -13.23 -17.88
N GLY A 630 24.62 -14.43 -18.41
CA GLY A 630 23.50 -15.38 -18.50
C GLY A 630 22.86 -15.64 -17.12
N GLY A 631 21.55 -15.49 -17.02
CA GLY A 631 20.79 -15.73 -15.79
C GLY A 631 20.75 -14.58 -14.79
N VAL A 632 21.41 -13.42 -15.06
CA VAL A 632 21.26 -12.19 -14.28
C VAL A 632 20.49 -11.16 -15.09
N PRO A 633 19.37 -10.60 -14.57
CA PRO A 633 18.61 -9.57 -15.26
C PRO A 633 19.41 -8.30 -15.50
N ARG A 634 19.05 -7.54 -16.55
CA ARG A 634 19.63 -6.19 -16.82
C ARG A 634 19.33 -5.18 -15.71
N ASP A 635 18.20 -5.33 -15.08
CA ASP A 635 17.77 -4.55 -13.92
C ASP A 635 17.73 -5.46 -12.69
N VAL A 636 18.40 -5.06 -11.63
CA VAL A 636 18.40 -5.75 -10.34
C VAL A 636 17.88 -4.80 -9.26
N TYR A 637 17.29 -5.34 -8.20
CA TYR A 637 16.81 -4.53 -7.08
C TYR A 637 17.65 -4.84 -5.84
N VAL A 638 18.24 -3.81 -5.28
CA VAL A 638 19.32 -3.88 -4.30
C VAL A 638 18.94 -3.12 -3.05
N GLU A 639 19.18 -3.70 -1.88
CA GLU A 639 19.06 -2.98 -0.61
C GLU A 639 20.23 -2.00 -0.47
N VAL A 640 19.90 -0.73 -0.36
CA VAL A 640 20.85 0.39 -0.19
C VAL A 640 20.57 1.21 1.06
N GLN A 641 21.47 2.12 1.38
CA GLN A 641 21.31 3.12 2.47
C GLN A 641 20.95 2.49 3.82
N ARG A 642 21.44 1.28 4.09
CA ARG A 642 21.27 0.63 5.39
C ARG A 642 22.21 1.27 6.41
N GLY A 643 21.65 1.68 7.57
CA GLY A 643 22.43 2.20 8.70
C GLY A 643 23.06 1.08 9.52
N SER A 644 24.00 1.45 10.40
CA SER A 644 24.57 0.52 11.39
C SER A 644 23.49 0.07 12.37
N MET A 645 23.41 -1.23 12.57
CA MET A 645 22.49 -1.87 13.52
C MET A 645 23.29 -2.32 14.77
N ASP A 646 24.18 -1.47 15.27
CA ASP A 646 25.03 -1.81 16.41
C ASP A 646 24.17 -2.14 17.64
N ILE A 647 24.34 -3.37 18.11
CA ILE A 647 23.55 -3.99 19.19
C ILE A 647 24.02 -3.54 20.57
N ALA A 648 25.25 -3.00 20.67
CA ALA A 648 25.85 -2.59 21.95
C ALA A 648 25.12 -1.42 22.63
N ALA A 649 24.24 -0.72 21.90
CA ALA A 649 23.47 0.42 22.42
C ALA A 649 22.19 0.05 23.19
N PHE A 650 21.81 -1.24 23.25
CA PHE A 650 20.58 -1.67 23.91
C PHE A 650 20.92 -2.58 25.09
N PRO A 651 20.72 -2.13 26.35
CA PRO A 651 20.83 -3.02 27.47
C PRO A 651 19.83 -4.18 27.36
N PRO A 652 20.22 -5.38 27.80
CA PRO A 652 19.26 -6.50 27.89
C PRO A 652 18.09 -6.09 28.79
N LEU A 653 16.93 -6.68 28.53
CA LEU A 653 15.80 -6.61 29.45
C LEU A 653 16.21 -7.30 30.75
N GLU A 654 16.23 -6.58 31.88
CA GLU A 654 16.28 -7.17 33.22
C GLU A 654 14.92 -7.81 33.56
#